data_99c29d80576e6688665e198c133a2517
#
_entry.id   99c29d80576e6688665e198c133a2517
#
_cell.length_a   1.000
_cell.length_b   1.000
_cell.length_c   1.000
_cell.angle_alpha   90.00
_cell.angle_beta   90.00
_cell.angle_gamma   90.00
#
_symmetry.space_group_name_H-M   'P 1'
#
loop_
_entity.id
_entity.type
_entity.pdbx_description
1 polymer ?
#
loop_
_entity_poly.entity_id
_entity_poly.type
_entity_poly.pdbx_seq_one_letter_code
_entity_poly.pdbx_strand_id
1 'polypeptide(L)'
;MQEQDIQLAARCARLAEQSRHAATWLADNRETVGSECTTLQKEMRRAARFFGKCEQAARRKMCVGVFGPSQSGKSYLISALARDSRGDLLADFCGRTSDFITEINPEGGKESTGLVTRFTTTPPQGLTPDFPIRLRLLSEMDVVRVLANTYYADCEHKQMPDADAMRSALERLTQTARQSSPGASGVTADDVEDLREYLNRNFLSKPRVQMLQQGYWAQAVSLAPLLPLSYRAELFGIIWNNQPKFQQLFLELCQALEALGNPAEADCPLEALLPRQTSIIDVALLAGLGTNSTEDRLTLLGKDGRKAALPRAVVTALTAEITIFMREQPDDFFSYTDLLDFPGYRSRLKILDLDKELEREGALQNLFLRGKVAYLFERYCEEHELTSMLLCIGPGNQEVQDLPRAVYDWICSTHGENPAHRAGKAPSLFFVLTKMDMEFEKKAGSPSVEQRWNTRLQSSLLDFFGKQHDWPTNWDGAHPFRNIFLLRNPNFRCEAIFTFDAQGNESGVRPDQIAYVEEVRRAFVDSPLVRRHVDDPEAVWQAAMTLNDGGISLLRQRLRPLCNPELKRHQIGVGLDEQAERVLTALGVYYQSDDREELRRQKETLARNLAVLLARVAQSQTFGEMLHRLQVSDHDLYALCAQVTSAMPEAENGGAAPASIGVRVSQQDILDDLFGDEAPVATEMPGTAPVTGKDSAAELAEAVFDAWVEQVRQFAADAETRTFFAMPARELDQFCHELLLSAQRCRVRQQMEEDLRACSAYSNLERERLLWKQASLAADAINAFVDWLGFDPRHHSEQERTIIFRDKPVVLFPAVSDPVGEPLIGEVEAPYDRQWYTDWLRALMHGITANVDFDGQQIRNPQQNKRLYDILQAFKG
;
A
#
# COMPACT_ATOMS: atom_id res chain seq x y z
N MET A 1 25.38 -12.88 -8.34
CA MET A 1 24.00 -12.88 -8.85
C MET A 1 23.90 -14.04 -9.83
N GLN A 2 22.88 -14.91 -9.66
CA GLN A 2 22.70 -16.05 -10.55
C GLN A 2 22.07 -15.59 -11.89
N GLU A 3 22.26 -16.36 -12.95
CA GLU A 3 21.72 -16.03 -14.28
C GLU A 3 20.20 -15.83 -14.27
N GLN A 4 19.49 -16.66 -13.51
CA GLN A 4 18.04 -16.57 -13.33
C GLN A 4 17.60 -15.26 -12.65
N ASP A 5 18.40 -14.70 -11.73
CA ASP A 5 18.11 -13.41 -11.10
C ASP A 5 18.23 -12.26 -12.11
N ILE A 6 19.21 -12.37 -13.02
CA ILE A 6 19.41 -11.41 -14.11
C ILE A 6 18.22 -11.46 -15.07
N GLN A 7 17.77 -12.66 -15.42
CA GLN A 7 16.61 -12.86 -16.31
C GLN A 7 15.33 -12.31 -15.68
N LEU A 8 15.11 -12.57 -14.37
CA LEU A 8 13.96 -12.04 -13.63
C LEU A 8 14.01 -10.50 -13.58
N ALA A 9 15.17 -9.92 -13.27
CA ALA A 9 15.34 -8.47 -13.26
C ALA A 9 15.09 -7.85 -14.65
N ALA A 10 15.56 -8.49 -15.72
CA ALA A 10 15.30 -8.04 -17.08
C ALA A 10 13.81 -8.13 -17.46
N ARG A 11 13.11 -9.18 -17.02
CA ARG A 11 11.65 -9.28 -17.18
C ARG A 11 10.94 -8.14 -16.46
N CYS A 12 11.30 -7.88 -15.19
CA CYS A 12 10.74 -6.76 -14.41
C CYS A 12 10.97 -5.40 -15.08
N ALA A 13 12.19 -5.13 -15.55
CA ALA A 13 12.55 -3.89 -16.24
C ALA A 13 11.70 -3.69 -17.51
N ARG A 14 11.55 -4.75 -18.31
CA ARG A 14 10.71 -4.74 -19.52
C ARG A 14 9.25 -4.45 -19.18
N LEU A 15 8.67 -5.09 -18.17
CA LEU A 15 7.28 -4.85 -17.74
C LEU A 15 7.09 -3.43 -17.21
N ALA A 16 8.07 -2.89 -16.47
CA ALA A 16 8.06 -1.50 -16.01
C ALA A 16 8.06 -0.50 -17.19
N GLU A 17 8.90 -0.75 -18.20
CA GLU A 17 8.96 0.07 -19.39
C GLU A 17 7.66 0.01 -20.19
N GLN A 18 7.10 -1.19 -20.39
CA GLN A 18 5.84 -1.36 -21.11
C GLN A 18 4.66 -0.74 -20.37
N SER A 19 4.67 -0.74 -19.04
CA SER A 19 3.66 -0.03 -18.25
C SER A 19 3.75 1.50 -18.46
N ARG A 20 4.95 2.07 -18.60
CA ARG A 20 5.13 3.50 -18.97
C ARG A 20 4.65 3.78 -20.39
N HIS A 21 4.95 2.89 -21.33
CA HIS A 21 4.44 2.97 -22.71
C HIS A 21 2.91 2.90 -22.74
N ALA A 22 2.31 2.04 -21.90
CA ALA A 22 0.87 1.97 -21.75
C ALA A 22 0.27 3.27 -21.20
N ALA A 23 0.89 3.87 -20.18
CA ALA A 23 0.45 5.18 -19.67
C ALA A 23 0.53 6.29 -20.72
N THR A 24 1.56 6.26 -21.57
CA THR A 24 1.70 7.20 -22.69
C THR A 24 0.66 6.93 -23.77
N TRP A 25 0.44 5.64 -24.11
CA TRP A 25 -0.58 5.26 -25.07
C TRP A 25 -1.97 5.75 -24.64
N LEU A 26 -2.32 5.61 -23.36
CA LEU A 26 -3.56 6.12 -22.78
C LEU A 26 -3.68 7.65 -22.92
N ALA A 27 -2.56 8.39 -22.71
CA ALA A 27 -2.55 9.84 -22.89
C ALA A 27 -2.82 10.23 -24.34
N ASP A 28 -2.18 9.52 -25.30
CA ASP A 28 -2.30 9.76 -26.73
C ASP A 28 -3.70 9.40 -27.29
N ASN A 29 -4.43 8.52 -26.57
CA ASN A 29 -5.77 8.03 -26.95
C ASN A 29 -6.88 8.44 -25.98
N ARG A 30 -6.73 9.60 -25.32
CA ARG A 30 -7.67 10.09 -24.30
C ARG A 30 -9.11 10.16 -24.79
N GLU A 31 -9.33 10.58 -26.02
CA GLU A 31 -10.68 10.64 -26.62
C GLU A 31 -11.30 9.27 -26.84
N THR A 32 -10.47 8.26 -27.11
CA THR A 32 -10.92 6.87 -27.32
C THR A 32 -11.20 6.16 -26.00
N VAL A 33 -10.38 6.40 -25.00
CA VAL A 33 -10.49 5.77 -23.66
C VAL A 33 -11.54 6.47 -22.80
N GLY A 34 -11.82 7.74 -23.07
CA GLY A 34 -12.86 8.52 -22.38
C GLY A 34 -12.50 8.84 -20.93
N SER A 35 -13.49 8.81 -20.05
CA SER A 35 -13.38 9.18 -18.62
C SER A 35 -12.40 8.29 -17.83
N GLU A 36 -12.22 7.03 -18.23
CA GLU A 36 -11.30 6.11 -17.54
C GLU A 36 -9.82 6.40 -17.77
N CYS A 37 -9.49 7.23 -18.75
CA CYS A 37 -8.11 7.49 -19.15
C CYS A 37 -7.21 7.89 -17.98
N THR A 38 -7.66 8.82 -17.15
CA THR A 38 -6.88 9.32 -16.00
C THR A 38 -6.64 8.23 -14.94
N THR A 39 -7.65 7.41 -14.67
CA THR A 39 -7.55 6.31 -13.70
C THR A 39 -6.65 5.21 -14.20
N LEU A 40 -6.82 4.80 -15.45
CA LEU A 40 -5.97 3.79 -16.10
C LEU A 40 -4.50 4.25 -16.20
N GLN A 41 -4.26 5.53 -16.49
CA GLN A 41 -2.90 6.08 -16.46
C GLN A 41 -2.25 5.97 -15.08
N LYS A 42 -3.00 6.25 -14.01
CA LYS A 42 -2.51 6.09 -12.64
C LYS A 42 -2.19 4.61 -12.35
N GLU A 43 -3.06 3.70 -12.76
CA GLU A 43 -2.82 2.25 -12.63
C GLU A 43 -1.58 1.79 -13.39
N MET A 44 -1.37 2.24 -14.62
CA MET A 44 -0.18 1.90 -15.40
C MET A 44 1.10 2.45 -14.77
N ARG A 45 1.08 3.67 -14.26
CA ARG A 45 2.20 4.24 -13.51
C ARG A 45 2.47 3.45 -12.22
N ARG A 46 1.41 3.05 -11.50
CA ARG A 46 1.53 2.19 -10.32
C ARG A 46 2.14 0.84 -10.68
N ALA A 47 1.70 0.21 -11.76
CA ALA A 47 2.28 -1.03 -12.27
C ALA A 47 3.76 -0.85 -12.63
N ALA A 48 4.12 0.24 -13.32
CA ALA A 48 5.51 0.55 -13.66
C ALA A 48 6.40 0.68 -12.41
N ARG A 49 5.92 1.33 -11.35
CA ARG A 49 6.65 1.45 -10.07
C ARG A 49 6.79 0.10 -9.38
N PHE A 50 5.71 -0.69 -9.34
CA PHE A 50 5.73 -2.03 -8.77
C PHE A 50 6.79 -2.91 -9.47
N PHE A 51 6.77 -2.97 -10.78
CA PHE A 51 7.75 -3.73 -11.55
C PHE A 51 9.18 -3.20 -11.37
N GLY A 52 9.36 -1.88 -11.24
CA GLY A 52 10.65 -1.27 -10.92
C GLY A 52 11.17 -1.66 -9.53
N LYS A 53 10.30 -1.73 -8.51
CA LYS A 53 10.66 -2.24 -7.18
C LYS A 53 11.04 -3.73 -7.24
N CYS A 54 10.29 -4.54 -8.00
CA CYS A 54 10.62 -5.96 -8.24
C CYS A 54 11.96 -6.14 -8.97
N GLU A 55 12.29 -5.28 -9.95
CA GLU A 55 13.60 -5.30 -10.61
C GLU A 55 14.74 -5.07 -9.62
N GLN A 56 14.61 -4.04 -8.79
CA GLN A 56 15.61 -3.75 -7.75
C GLN A 56 15.72 -4.90 -6.75
N ALA A 57 14.58 -5.45 -6.32
CA ALA A 57 14.56 -6.61 -5.45
C ALA A 57 15.26 -7.81 -6.09
N ALA A 58 15.02 -8.11 -7.37
CA ALA A 58 15.65 -9.23 -8.08
C ALA A 58 17.18 -9.08 -8.18
N ARG A 59 17.68 -7.84 -8.29
CA ARG A 59 19.13 -7.54 -8.36
C ARG A 59 19.85 -7.63 -7.01
N ARG A 60 19.13 -7.60 -5.89
CA ARG A 60 19.72 -7.62 -4.55
C ARG A 60 19.68 -9.04 -3.97
N LYS A 61 20.54 -9.32 -3.00
CA LYS A 61 20.45 -10.56 -2.21
C LYS A 61 19.16 -10.57 -1.38
N MET A 62 18.68 -11.77 -1.05
CA MET A 62 17.67 -11.96 0.00
C MET A 62 18.18 -11.38 1.31
N CYS A 63 17.26 -11.02 2.20
CA CYS A 63 17.65 -10.58 3.53
C CYS A 63 16.85 -11.30 4.61
N VAL A 64 17.56 -11.71 5.65
CA VAL A 64 16.99 -12.09 6.94
C VAL A 64 17.08 -10.87 7.85
N GLY A 65 15.94 -10.33 8.27
CA GLY A 65 15.91 -9.18 9.19
C GLY A 65 15.70 -9.62 10.63
N VAL A 66 16.50 -9.09 11.53
CA VAL A 66 16.27 -9.19 12.97
C VAL A 66 15.49 -7.97 13.41
N PHE A 67 14.27 -8.19 13.89
CA PHE A 67 13.30 -7.15 14.19
C PHE A 67 12.71 -7.30 15.60
N GLY A 68 12.19 -6.24 16.16
CA GLY A 68 11.54 -6.27 17.47
C GLY A 68 11.74 -4.99 18.27
N PRO A 69 11.12 -4.91 19.45
CA PRO A 69 11.21 -3.76 20.32
C PRO A 69 12.64 -3.42 20.73
N SER A 70 12.81 -2.20 21.26
CA SER A 70 14.04 -1.78 21.91
C SER A 70 14.42 -2.77 23.02
N GLN A 71 15.70 -3.07 23.15
CA GLN A 71 16.26 -3.98 24.18
C GLN A 71 15.67 -5.42 24.17
N SER A 72 15.11 -5.89 23.06
CA SER A 72 14.58 -7.24 22.93
C SER A 72 15.63 -8.35 22.70
N GLY A 73 16.91 -8.04 22.73
CA GLY A 73 18.01 -9.02 22.51
C GLY A 73 18.44 -9.18 21.04
N LYS A 74 18.05 -8.25 20.16
CA LYS A 74 18.41 -8.27 18.72
C LYS A 74 19.92 -8.30 18.49
N SER A 75 20.67 -7.39 19.11
CA SER A 75 22.12 -7.23 18.89
C SER A 75 22.88 -8.51 19.24
N TYR A 76 22.47 -9.22 20.30
CA TYR A 76 23.03 -10.52 20.62
C TYR A 76 22.74 -11.54 19.51
N LEU A 77 21.49 -11.66 19.07
CA LEU A 77 21.11 -12.62 18.03
C LEU A 77 21.87 -12.36 16.72
N ILE A 78 22.01 -11.10 16.34
CA ILE A 78 22.77 -10.72 15.14
C ILE A 78 24.23 -11.08 15.28
N SER A 79 24.89 -10.67 16.39
CA SER A 79 26.27 -11.01 16.62
C SER A 79 26.50 -12.52 16.64
N ALA A 80 25.60 -13.28 17.28
CA ALA A 80 25.68 -14.73 17.33
C ALA A 80 25.48 -15.41 15.98
N LEU A 81 24.63 -14.86 15.09
CA LEU A 81 24.44 -15.38 13.73
C LEU A 81 25.60 -15.02 12.79
N ALA A 82 26.20 -13.83 12.96
CA ALA A 82 27.21 -13.29 12.07
C ALA A 82 28.68 -13.56 12.53
N ARG A 83 28.88 -14.09 13.74
CA ARG A 83 30.22 -14.51 14.22
C ARG A 83 30.78 -15.68 13.41
N ASP A 84 32.07 -15.62 13.17
CA ASP A 84 32.84 -16.73 12.60
C ASP A 84 33.00 -17.90 13.59
N SER A 85 33.71 -18.91 13.17
CA SER A 85 33.98 -20.13 13.98
C SER A 85 34.83 -19.87 15.24
N ARG A 86 35.49 -18.70 15.32
CA ARG A 86 36.32 -18.26 16.49
C ARG A 86 35.54 -17.37 17.45
N GLY A 87 34.33 -16.95 17.06
CA GLY A 87 33.48 -16.09 17.85
C GLY A 87 33.64 -14.60 17.55
N ASP A 88 34.41 -14.22 16.53
CA ASP A 88 34.68 -12.86 16.11
C ASP A 88 33.74 -12.43 14.99
N LEU A 89 33.41 -11.16 14.90
CA LEU A 89 32.70 -10.56 13.79
C LEU A 89 33.59 -9.53 13.08
N LEU A 90 34.47 -10.04 12.24
CA LEU A 90 35.48 -9.24 11.57
C LEU A 90 34.91 -8.59 10.32
N ALA A 91 34.87 -7.25 10.34
CA ALA A 91 34.52 -6.41 9.20
C ALA A 91 35.78 -6.02 8.42
N ASP A 92 35.75 -6.07 7.09
CA ASP A 92 36.82 -5.63 6.21
C ASP A 92 36.48 -4.29 5.55
N PHE A 93 37.39 -3.35 5.68
CA PHE A 93 37.31 -1.98 5.15
C PHE A 93 38.45 -1.74 4.17
N CYS A 94 38.38 -2.37 2.99
CA CYS A 94 39.42 -2.29 1.94
C CYS A 94 40.81 -2.72 2.44
N GLY A 95 40.87 -3.82 3.18
CA GLY A 95 42.09 -4.41 3.71
C GLY A 95 42.41 -4.04 5.15
N ARG A 96 41.69 -3.07 5.76
CA ARG A 96 41.72 -2.82 7.19
C ARG A 96 40.59 -3.59 7.87
N THR A 97 40.95 -4.46 8.79
CA THR A 97 39.99 -5.28 9.55
C THR A 97 39.72 -4.66 10.92
N SER A 98 38.45 -4.63 11.34
CA SER A 98 38.04 -4.25 12.70
C SER A 98 36.97 -5.21 13.18
N ASP A 99 36.97 -5.53 14.46
CA ASP A 99 35.92 -6.34 15.07
C ASP A 99 34.69 -5.48 15.36
N PHE A 100 33.56 -5.90 14.76
CA PHE A 100 32.31 -5.15 14.86
C PHE A 100 31.78 -5.08 16.30
N ILE A 101 31.97 -6.17 17.08
CA ILE A 101 31.39 -6.32 18.39
C ILE A 101 32.19 -5.54 19.45
N THR A 102 33.51 -5.51 19.34
CA THR A 102 34.36 -4.89 20.33
C THR A 102 34.73 -3.43 20.00
N GLU A 103 34.88 -3.11 18.72
CA GLU A 103 35.36 -1.80 18.28
C GLU A 103 34.25 -0.89 17.74
N ILE A 104 33.30 -1.43 16.96
CA ILE A 104 32.31 -0.64 16.23
C ILE A 104 31.02 -0.48 17.05
N ASN A 105 30.41 -1.59 17.48
CA ASN A 105 29.14 -1.59 18.23
C ASN A 105 29.19 -2.57 19.41
N PRO A 106 29.90 -2.28 20.50
CA PRO A 106 30.06 -3.17 21.64
C PRO A 106 28.73 -3.51 22.31
N GLU A 107 28.59 -4.77 22.72
CA GLU A 107 27.42 -5.29 23.46
C GLU A 107 27.30 -4.57 24.83
N GLY A 108 26.08 -4.32 25.28
CA GLY A 108 25.80 -3.79 26.63
C GLY A 108 25.57 -2.28 26.72
N GLY A 109 25.66 -1.53 25.61
CA GLY A 109 25.27 -0.12 25.56
C GLY A 109 23.74 0.06 25.57
N LYS A 110 23.26 1.31 25.80
CA LYS A 110 21.90 1.69 25.49
C LYS A 110 21.69 1.47 23.99
N GLU A 111 20.50 0.99 23.58
CA GLU A 111 20.18 0.88 22.15
C GLU A 111 20.35 2.24 21.49
N SER A 112 21.33 2.30 20.60
CA SER A 112 21.83 3.56 20.05
C SER A 112 21.72 3.61 18.53
N THR A 113 21.09 2.59 17.89
CA THR A 113 21.03 2.50 16.43
C THR A 113 19.79 3.20 15.86
N GLY A 114 20.01 4.07 14.87
CA GLY A 114 18.95 4.80 14.16
C GLY A 114 18.93 4.52 12.64
N LEU A 115 19.66 3.49 12.21
CA LEU A 115 19.80 3.06 10.83
C LEU A 115 19.83 1.53 10.77
N VAL A 116 19.64 0.96 9.58
CA VAL A 116 19.77 -0.48 9.35
C VAL A 116 21.24 -0.81 9.13
N THR A 117 21.74 -1.86 9.78
CA THR A 117 23.07 -2.42 9.49
C THR A 117 22.92 -3.68 8.66
N ARG A 118 23.48 -3.69 7.47
CA ARG A 118 23.54 -4.85 6.58
C ARG A 118 24.86 -5.56 6.73
N PHE A 119 24.83 -6.84 7.09
CA PHE A 119 25.99 -7.73 7.10
C PHE A 119 25.97 -8.58 5.84
N THR A 120 27.03 -8.47 5.04
CA THR A 120 27.13 -9.17 3.75
C THR A 120 28.49 -9.85 3.58
N THR A 121 28.52 -10.96 2.86
CA THR A 121 29.74 -11.63 2.41
C THR A 121 30.14 -11.22 0.99
N THR A 122 29.38 -10.35 0.34
CA THR A 122 29.69 -9.82 -0.99
C THR A 122 30.32 -8.43 -0.85
N PRO A 123 31.56 -8.25 -1.28
CA PRO A 123 32.22 -6.94 -1.17
C PRO A 123 31.52 -5.92 -2.07
N PRO A 124 31.16 -4.74 -1.53
CA PRO A 124 30.62 -3.65 -2.33
C PRO A 124 31.64 -3.22 -3.38
N GLN A 125 31.17 -3.05 -4.63
CA GLN A 125 32.07 -2.66 -5.73
C GLN A 125 32.37 -1.15 -5.69
N GLY A 126 33.59 -0.77 -6.10
CA GLY A 126 34.00 0.64 -6.27
C GLY A 126 34.44 1.33 -4.97
N LEU A 127 34.50 0.65 -3.83
CA LEU A 127 35.06 1.20 -2.59
C LEU A 127 36.58 1.42 -2.72
N THR A 128 37.09 2.42 -2.02
CA THR A 128 38.52 2.75 -1.96
C THR A 128 38.98 2.79 -0.50
N PRO A 129 40.29 2.69 -0.23
CA PRO A 129 40.82 2.78 1.14
C PRO A 129 40.44 4.09 1.85
N ASP A 130 40.26 5.20 1.11
CA ASP A 130 39.83 6.48 1.68
C ASP A 130 38.34 6.52 1.98
N PHE A 131 37.54 5.74 1.23
CA PHE A 131 36.07 5.65 1.37
C PHE A 131 35.66 4.17 1.39
N PRO A 132 35.96 3.45 2.50
CA PRO A 132 35.79 2.00 2.55
C PRO A 132 34.40 1.54 2.96
N ILE A 133 33.44 2.46 3.22
CA ILE A 133 32.13 2.14 3.77
C ILE A 133 31.05 2.64 2.83
N ARG A 134 30.13 1.76 2.43
CA ARG A 134 28.94 2.11 1.65
C ARG A 134 27.77 2.46 2.55
N LEU A 135 27.18 3.63 2.30
CA LEU A 135 25.93 4.10 2.90
C LEU A 135 24.82 4.08 1.86
N ARG A 136 23.62 3.64 2.24
CA ARG A 136 22.39 3.88 1.52
C ARG A 136 21.71 5.09 2.15
N LEU A 137 21.34 6.07 1.34
CA LEU A 137 20.78 7.33 1.82
C LEU A 137 19.25 7.32 1.69
N LEU A 138 18.61 8.14 2.52
CA LEU A 138 17.24 8.55 2.32
C LEU A 138 17.17 9.50 1.12
N SER A 139 16.16 9.36 0.28
CA SER A 139 15.82 10.34 -0.75
C SER A 139 15.06 11.52 -0.13
N GLU A 140 14.86 12.60 -0.90
CA GLU A 140 14.01 13.73 -0.50
C GLU A 140 12.60 13.24 -0.12
N MET A 141 12.02 12.34 -0.91
CA MET A 141 10.70 11.78 -0.61
C MET A 141 10.68 10.88 0.62
N ASP A 142 11.77 10.21 0.93
CA ASP A 142 11.89 9.46 2.17
C ASP A 142 11.90 10.40 3.39
N VAL A 143 12.57 11.55 3.29
CA VAL A 143 12.54 12.59 4.34
C VAL A 143 11.11 13.10 4.54
N VAL A 144 10.35 13.35 3.46
CA VAL A 144 8.93 13.71 3.56
C VAL A 144 8.13 12.62 4.26
N ARG A 145 8.31 11.34 3.90
CA ARG A 145 7.60 10.21 4.54
C ARG A 145 7.94 10.08 6.02
N VAL A 146 9.20 10.24 6.39
CA VAL A 146 9.65 10.22 7.80
C VAL A 146 8.97 11.32 8.61
N LEU A 147 8.96 12.55 8.12
CA LEU A 147 8.33 13.70 8.80
C LEU A 147 6.81 13.55 8.86
N ALA A 148 6.18 13.11 7.78
CA ALA A 148 4.75 12.84 7.74
C ALA A 148 4.35 11.69 8.68
N ASN A 149 5.16 10.61 8.73
CA ASN A 149 4.93 9.49 9.64
C ASN A 149 4.90 9.95 11.09
N THR A 150 5.91 10.72 11.50
CA THR A 150 5.95 11.32 12.85
C THR A 150 4.74 12.21 13.09
N TYR A 151 4.44 13.12 12.15
CA TYR A 151 3.34 14.06 12.29
C TYR A 151 1.99 13.36 12.51
N TYR A 152 1.67 12.36 11.70
CA TYR A 152 0.36 11.70 11.76
C TYR A 152 0.25 10.59 12.81
N ALA A 153 1.34 9.90 13.11
CA ALA A 153 1.31 8.77 14.04
C ALA A 153 1.59 9.16 15.49
N ASP A 154 2.46 10.14 15.74
CA ASP A 154 2.86 10.53 17.10
C ASP A 154 2.11 11.77 17.63
N CYS A 155 1.42 12.54 16.76
CA CYS A 155 0.75 13.77 17.15
C CYS A 155 -0.76 13.69 16.99
N GLU A 156 -1.50 14.27 17.95
CA GLU A 156 -2.94 14.47 17.85
C GLU A 156 -3.23 15.86 17.27
N HIS A 157 -4.10 15.93 16.26
CA HIS A 157 -4.44 17.16 15.57
C HIS A 157 -5.88 17.53 15.88
N LYS A 158 -6.07 18.56 16.73
CA LYS A 158 -7.39 19.06 17.13
C LYS A 158 -7.93 20.14 16.18
N GLN A 159 -7.05 20.79 15.43
CA GLN A 159 -7.44 21.84 14.49
C GLN A 159 -7.91 21.23 13.18
N MET A 160 -9.06 21.68 12.69
CA MET A 160 -9.51 21.33 11.35
C MET A 160 -8.54 21.91 10.30
N PRO A 161 -8.25 21.17 9.24
CA PRO A 161 -7.40 21.67 8.16
C PRO A 161 -8.04 22.89 7.47
N ASP A 162 -7.23 23.87 7.10
CA ASP A 162 -7.65 25.05 6.36
C ASP A 162 -7.45 24.82 4.84
N ALA A 163 -8.55 24.55 4.14
CA ALA A 163 -8.55 24.29 2.70
C ALA A 163 -8.27 25.55 1.88
N ASP A 164 -8.68 26.73 2.35
CA ASP A 164 -8.46 27.99 1.63
C ASP A 164 -6.98 28.42 1.70
N ALA A 165 -6.36 28.25 2.88
CA ALA A 165 -4.92 28.47 3.02
C ALA A 165 -4.12 27.53 2.12
N MET A 166 -4.52 26.25 2.01
CA MET A 166 -3.90 25.29 1.10
C MET A 166 -4.03 25.75 -0.36
N ARG A 167 -5.22 26.14 -0.79
CA ARG A 167 -5.49 26.61 -2.17
C ARG A 167 -4.64 27.83 -2.52
N SER A 168 -4.62 28.83 -1.64
CA SER A 168 -3.82 30.05 -1.82
C SER A 168 -2.31 29.77 -1.91
N ALA A 169 -1.80 28.81 -1.13
CA ALA A 169 -0.41 28.38 -1.19
C ALA A 169 -0.10 27.71 -2.53
N LEU A 170 -0.97 26.83 -3.02
CA LEU A 170 -0.81 26.14 -4.29
C LEU A 170 -0.86 27.09 -5.49
N GLU A 171 -1.71 28.10 -5.47
CA GLU A 171 -1.76 29.14 -6.50
C GLU A 171 -0.45 29.93 -6.60
N ARG A 172 0.11 30.35 -5.46
CA ARG A 172 1.43 31.02 -5.42
C ARG A 172 2.53 30.12 -6.00
N LEU A 173 2.57 28.86 -5.58
CA LEU A 173 3.55 27.89 -6.06
C LEU A 173 3.41 27.62 -7.56
N THR A 174 2.18 27.61 -8.08
CA THR A 174 1.90 27.49 -9.52
C THR A 174 2.48 28.68 -10.31
N GLN A 175 2.33 29.91 -9.79
CA GLN A 175 2.91 31.09 -10.40
C GLN A 175 4.44 31.03 -10.42
N THR A 176 5.05 30.58 -9.32
CA THR A 176 6.50 30.39 -9.20
C THR A 176 7.02 29.35 -10.21
N ALA A 177 6.33 28.21 -10.31
CA ALA A 177 6.70 27.14 -11.24
C ALA A 177 6.69 27.59 -12.70
N ARG A 178 5.76 28.47 -13.10
CA ARG A 178 5.71 29.05 -14.46
C ARG A 178 6.91 29.95 -14.78
N GLN A 179 7.55 30.51 -13.78
CA GLN A 179 8.71 31.39 -13.91
C GLN A 179 10.05 30.64 -13.77
N SER A 180 10.01 29.42 -13.26
CA SER A 180 11.18 28.59 -13.05
C SER A 180 11.51 27.81 -14.33
N SER A 181 12.76 27.83 -14.74
CA SER A 181 13.24 26.87 -15.74
C SER A 181 13.21 25.47 -15.13
N PRO A 182 12.89 24.40 -15.89
CA PRO A 182 12.98 23.04 -15.38
C PRO A 182 14.41 22.80 -14.88
N GLY A 183 14.60 22.93 -13.58
CA GLY A 183 15.83 22.54 -12.91
C GLY A 183 15.87 21.03 -12.80
N ALA A 184 17.06 20.44 -12.72
CA ALA A 184 17.19 19.02 -12.36
C ALA A 184 16.76 18.82 -10.90
N SER A 185 15.47 18.81 -10.66
CA SER A 185 14.88 18.40 -9.37
C SER A 185 15.17 16.91 -9.19
N GLY A 186 15.62 16.52 -8.01
CA GLY A 186 15.76 15.10 -7.64
C GLY A 186 14.42 14.40 -7.43
N VAL A 187 13.28 15.08 -7.67
CA VAL A 187 11.92 14.59 -7.43
C VAL A 187 11.18 14.45 -8.74
N THR A 188 10.57 13.30 -8.99
CA THR A 188 9.74 13.02 -10.15
C THR A 188 8.25 13.05 -9.79
N ALA A 189 7.38 13.14 -10.79
CA ALA A 189 5.93 13.03 -10.62
C ALA A 189 5.55 11.68 -9.99
N ASP A 190 6.24 10.59 -10.36
CA ASP A 190 6.00 9.26 -9.81
C ASP A 190 6.37 9.18 -8.33
N ASP A 191 7.41 9.88 -7.87
CA ASP A 191 7.78 9.95 -6.45
C ASP A 191 6.69 10.61 -5.60
N VAL A 192 6.02 11.63 -6.13
CA VAL A 192 4.92 12.32 -5.45
C VAL A 192 3.65 11.45 -5.42
N GLU A 193 3.37 10.70 -6.47
CA GLU A 193 2.27 9.71 -6.45
C GLU A 193 2.55 8.56 -5.46
N ASP A 194 3.80 8.08 -5.37
CA ASP A 194 4.19 7.11 -4.33
C ASP A 194 4.00 7.66 -2.92
N LEU A 195 4.32 8.95 -2.71
CA LEU A 195 4.07 9.62 -1.44
C LEU A 195 2.57 9.68 -1.12
N ARG A 196 1.74 10.00 -2.12
CA ARG A 196 0.28 10.00 -1.98
C ARG A 196 -0.24 8.62 -1.58
N GLU A 197 0.20 7.56 -2.27
CA GLU A 197 -0.19 6.18 -1.94
C GLU A 197 0.24 5.78 -0.53
N TYR A 198 1.45 6.17 -0.12
CA TYR A 198 1.96 5.96 1.23
C TYR A 198 1.08 6.61 2.30
N LEU A 199 0.71 7.88 2.11
CA LEU A 199 -0.12 8.60 3.08
C LEU A 199 -1.56 8.05 3.12
N ASN A 200 -2.12 7.67 1.98
CA ASN A 200 -3.45 7.07 1.93
C ASN A 200 -3.50 5.71 2.63
N ARG A 201 -2.53 4.84 2.38
CA ARG A 201 -2.48 3.53 3.02
C ARG A 201 -2.35 3.63 4.54
N ASN A 202 -1.52 4.55 5.03
CA ASN A 202 -1.20 4.63 6.45
C ASN A 202 -2.07 5.60 7.25
N PHE A 203 -2.59 6.67 6.62
CA PHE A 203 -3.16 7.82 7.34
C PHE A 203 -4.45 8.37 6.73
N LEU A 204 -5.16 7.64 5.86
CA LEU A 204 -6.38 8.12 5.20
C LEU A 204 -7.49 8.53 6.19
N SER A 205 -7.52 7.92 7.38
CA SER A 205 -8.46 8.29 8.46
C SER A 205 -8.21 9.68 9.07
N LYS A 206 -7.05 10.31 8.79
CA LYS A 206 -6.73 11.63 9.34
C LYS A 206 -7.37 12.75 8.50
N PRO A 207 -8.08 13.72 9.13
CA PRO A 207 -8.80 14.77 8.39
C PRO A 207 -7.94 15.55 7.39
N ARG A 208 -6.67 15.83 7.75
CA ARG A 208 -5.76 16.54 6.85
C ARG A 208 -5.41 15.70 5.61
N VAL A 209 -5.20 14.39 5.76
CA VAL A 209 -4.92 13.51 4.61
C VAL A 209 -6.13 13.44 3.68
N GLN A 210 -7.34 13.42 4.23
CA GLN A 210 -8.58 13.50 3.44
C GLN A 210 -8.69 14.84 2.69
N MET A 211 -8.38 15.97 3.36
CA MET A 211 -8.34 17.28 2.69
C MET A 211 -7.33 17.32 1.52
N LEU A 212 -6.16 16.69 1.67
CA LEU A 212 -5.15 16.64 0.60
C LEU A 212 -5.68 15.91 -0.66
N GLN A 213 -6.71 15.06 -0.55
CA GLN A 213 -7.33 14.44 -1.73
C GLN A 213 -8.09 15.48 -2.58
N GLN A 214 -8.49 16.61 -1.98
CA GLN A 214 -9.25 17.66 -2.64
C GLN A 214 -8.34 18.63 -3.40
N GLY A 215 -7.65 18.16 -4.43
CA GLY A 215 -6.87 18.97 -5.38
C GLY A 215 -5.39 19.17 -5.08
N TYR A 216 -4.89 18.91 -3.84
CA TYR A 216 -3.47 19.07 -3.53
C TYR A 216 -2.59 18.15 -4.40
N TRP A 217 -2.93 16.85 -4.47
CA TRP A 217 -2.09 15.87 -5.16
C TRP A 217 -1.96 16.12 -6.65
N ALA A 218 -3.05 16.54 -7.32
CA ALA A 218 -3.01 16.83 -8.75
C ALA A 218 -2.02 17.96 -9.05
N GLN A 219 -1.96 18.98 -8.20
CA GLN A 219 -0.99 20.07 -8.32
C GLN A 219 0.40 19.66 -7.85
N ALA A 220 0.54 18.97 -6.72
CA ALA A 220 1.83 18.55 -6.18
C ALA A 220 2.61 17.67 -7.18
N VAL A 221 1.93 16.71 -7.83
CA VAL A 221 2.53 15.85 -8.89
C VAL A 221 3.10 16.66 -10.05
N SER A 222 2.42 17.74 -10.45
CA SER A 222 2.88 18.58 -11.56
C SER A 222 3.91 19.63 -11.14
N LEU A 223 3.83 20.15 -9.91
CA LEU A 223 4.66 21.24 -9.43
C LEU A 223 6.01 20.79 -8.87
N ALA A 224 6.03 19.71 -8.09
CA ALA A 224 7.23 19.28 -7.38
C ALA A 224 8.47 19.10 -8.30
N PRO A 225 8.36 18.48 -9.50
CA PRO A 225 9.49 18.36 -10.42
C PRO A 225 10.04 19.68 -10.96
N LEU A 226 9.24 20.74 -10.92
CA LEU A 226 9.58 22.05 -11.51
C LEU A 226 10.09 23.04 -10.47
N LEU A 227 9.74 22.84 -9.19
CA LEU A 227 10.03 23.79 -8.13
C LEU A 227 11.47 23.64 -7.59
N PRO A 228 12.17 24.75 -7.31
CA PRO A 228 13.39 24.75 -6.48
C PRO A 228 13.12 24.21 -5.07
N LEU A 229 14.16 23.72 -4.40
CA LEU A 229 14.04 23.08 -3.07
C LEU A 229 13.30 23.95 -2.02
N SER A 230 13.57 25.24 -1.98
CA SER A 230 12.89 26.16 -1.05
C SER A 230 11.37 26.16 -1.21
N TYR A 231 10.89 26.13 -2.47
CA TYR A 231 9.47 26.08 -2.77
C TYR A 231 8.88 24.66 -2.66
N ARG A 232 9.70 23.61 -2.89
CA ARG A 232 9.29 22.23 -2.55
C ARG A 232 9.08 22.08 -1.04
N ALA A 233 9.90 22.76 -0.22
CA ALA A 233 9.68 22.79 1.23
C ALA A 233 8.35 23.43 1.64
N GLU A 234 7.90 24.46 0.91
CA GLU A 234 6.57 25.04 1.10
C GLU A 234 5.47 24.06 0.64
N LEU A 235 5.64 23.43 -0.52
CA LEU A 235 4.70 22.47 -1.08
C LEU A 235 4.47 21.28 -0.12
N PHE A 236 5.55 20.61 0.30
CA PHE A 236 5.46 19.49 1.22
C PHE A 236 5.15 19.93 2.66
N GLY A 237 5.46 21.18 3.02
CA GLY A 237 5.07 21.78 4.29
C GLY A 237 3.57 21.71 4.58
N ILE A 238 2.74 21.77 3.54
CA ILE A 238 1.28 21.64 3.64
C ILE A 238 0.89 20.31 4.29
N ILE A 239 1.65 19.23 4.07
CA ILE A 239 1.39 17.89 4.61
C ILE A 239 1.39 17.92 6.15
N TRP A 240 2.33 18.64 6.77
CA TRP A 240 2.46 18.77 8.22
C TRP A 240 2.11 20.17 8.74
N ASN A 241 1.12 20.81 8.11
CA ASN A 241 0.58 22.10 8.55
C ASN A 241 1.61 23.22 8.61
N ASN A 242 2.57 23.24 7.72
CA ASN A 242 3.66 24.24 7.67
C ASN A 242 4.42 24.38 9.01
N GLN A 243 4.54 23.28 9.78
CA GLN A 243 5.29 23.30 11.04
C GLN A 243 6.74 23.78 10.82
N PRO A 244 7.15 24.93 11.37
CA PRO A 244 8.41 25.57 10.97
C PRO A 244 9.65 24.72 11.22
N LYS A 245 9.71 24.00 12.36
CA LYS A 245 10.86 23.15 12.70
C LYS A 245 10.98 21.93 11.78
N PHE A 246 9.85 21.37 11.32
CA PHE A 246 9.85 20.28 10.33
C PHE A 246 10.30 20.79 8.97
N GLN A 247 9.85 21.97 8.58
CA GLN A 247 10.23 22.60 7.32
C GLN A 247 11.74 22.94 7.28
N GLN A 248 12.26 23.48 8.39
CA GLN A 248 13.69 23.74 8.54
C GLN A 248 14.52 22.46 8.46
N LEU A 249 14.11 21.40 9.17
CA LEU A 249 14.78 20.10 9.13
C LEU A 249 14.75 19.48 7.73
N PHE A 250 13.61 19.57 7.04
CA PHE A 250 13.49 19.12 5.66
C PHE A 250 14.49 19.84 4.76
N LEU A 251 14.58 21.17 4.86
CA LEU A 251 15.54 21.97 4.08
C LEU A 251 16.98 21.59 4.38
N GLU A 252 17.36 21.45 5.65
CA GLU A 252 18.71 21.06 6.07
C GLU A 252 19.13 19.73 5.45
N LEU A 253 18.27 18.71 5.55
CA LEU A 253 18.54 17.37 5.03
C LEU A 253 18.57 17.34 3.49
N CYS A 254 17.65 18.02 2.83
CA CYS A 254 17.57 18.01 1.37
C CYS A 254 18.65 18.86 0.71
N GLN A 255 19.10 19.95 1.34
CA GLN A 255 20.29 20.70 0.90
C GLN A 255 21.55 19.84 0.92
N ALA A 256 21.71 19.00 1.92
CA ALA A 256 22.81 18.05 1.99
C ALA A 256 22.73 16.98 0.87
N LEU A 257 21.54 16.50 0.55
CA LEU A 257 21.33 15.59 -0.59
C LEU A 257 21.64 16.27 -1.94
N GLU A 258 21.18 17.52 -2.14
CA GLU A 258 21.49 18.29 -3.36
C GLU A 258 23.01 18.54 -3.51
N ALA A 259 23.72 18.81 -2.41
CA ALA A 259 25.18 18.98 -2.43
C ALA A 259 25.92 17.71 -2.90
N LEU A 260 25.33 16.53 -2.66
CA LEU A 260 25.85 15.24 -3.14
C LEU A 260 25.31 14.86 -4.54
N GLY A 261 24.37 15.61 -5.10
CA GLY A 261 23.71 15.28 -6.37
C GLY A 261 22.57 14.28 -6.24
N ASN A 262 21.92 14.21 -5.07
CA ASN A 262 20.79 13.32 -4.76
C ASN A 262 21.06 11.81 -5.02
N PRO A 263 22.22 11.26 -4.58
CA PRO A 263 22.54 9.87 -4.82
C PRO A 263 21.73 8.95 -3.90
N ALA A 264 21.35 7.77 -4.39
CA ALA A 264 20.76 6.73 -3.56
C ALA A 264 21.78 6.09 -2.58
N GLU A 265 23.08 6.13 -2.94
CA GLU A 265 24.20 5.59 -2.17
C GLU A 265 25.39 6.54 -2.23
N ALA A 266 26.13 6.59 -1.13
CA ALA A 266 27.40 7.32 -1.03
C ALA A 266 28.41 6.50 -0.24
N ASP A 267 29.67 6.75 -0.48
CA ASP A 267 30.76 6.13 0.26
C ASP A 267 31.34 7.10 1.29
N CYS A 268 31.72 6.59 2.45
CA CYS A 268 32.26 7.40 3.54
C CYS A 268 33.56 6.85 4.10
N PRO A 269 34.39 7.71 4.74
CA PRO A 269 35.63 7.29 5.36
C PRO A 269 35.36 6.50 6.66
N LEU A 270 36.37 5.76 7.13
CA LEU A 270 36.29 4.94 8.32
C LEU A 270 36.02 5.75 9.60
N GLU A 271 36.36 7.02 9.62
CA GLU A 271 36.05 8.00 10.67
C GLU A 271 34.52 8.14 10.91
N ALA A 272 33.69 7.68 9.97
CA ALA A 272 32.26 7.60 10.19
C ALA A 272 31.86 6.56 11.24
N LEU A 273 32.68 5.53 11.47
CA LEU A 273 32.43 4.45 12.43
C LEU A 273 33.34 4.49 13.67
N LEU A 274 34.57 4.89 13.48
CA LEU A 274 35.61 4.88 14.53
C LEU A 274 36.17 6.28 14.74
N PRO A 275 36.33 6.71 16.01
CA PRO A 275 36.02 6.01 17.25
C PRO A 275 34.51 5.87 17.50
N ARG A 276 34.10 4.93 18.35
CA ARG A 276 32.68 4.61 18.67
C ARG A 276 31.86 5.85 19.11
N GLN A 277 32.49 6.77 19.86
CA GLN A 277 31.83 7.96 20.41
C GLN A 277 31.30 8.93 19.31
N THR A 278 31.92 8.89 18.15
CA THR A 278 31.54 9.73 16.99
C THR A 278 30.98 8.90 15.84
N SER A 279 30.59 7.63 16.09
CA SER A 279 30.05 6.74 15.08
C SER A 279 28.65 7.17 14.65
N ILE A 280 28.39 7.25 13.34
CA ILE A 280 27.07 7.57 12.76
C ILE A 280 25.99 6.53 13.08
N ILE A 281 26.37 5.37 13.63
CA ILE A 281 25.43 4.39 14.14
C ILE A 281 24.73 4.94 15.39
N ASP A 282 25.40 5.80 16.17
CA ASP A 282 24.87 6.32 17.43
C ASP A 282 23.84 7.43 17.22
N VAL A 283 22.60 7.16 17.66
CA VAL A 283 21.50 8.13 17.61
C VAL A 283 21.75 9.40 18.43
N ALA A 284 22.67 9.38 19.38
CA ALA A 284 23.03 10.57 20.14
C ALA A 284 23.56 11.71 19.28
N LEU A 285 24.17 11.38 18.12
CA LEU A 285 24.63 12.38 17.16
C LEU A 285 23.52 13.19 16.53
N LEU A 286 22.29 12.68 16.51
CA LEU A 286 21.14 13.44 16.03
C LEU A 286 20.89 14.72 16.85
N ALA A 287 21.41 14.84 18.07
CA ALA A 287 21.31 16.06 18.86
C ALA A 287 21.86 17.30 18.13
N GLY A 288 22.77 17.11 17.17
CA GLY A 288 23.30 18.19 16.33
C GLY A 288 22.37 18.67 15.21
N LEU A 289 21.22 18.02 14.95
CA LEU A 289 20.29 18.45 13.92
C LEU A 289 19.62 19.78 14.29
N GLY A 290 19.56 20.70 13.33
CA GLY A 290 18.95 22.01 13.51
C GLY A 290 19.81 23.01 14.31
N THR A 291 21.08 22.67 14.67
CA THR A 291 21.92 23.52 15.49
C THR A 291 22.95 24.34 14.70
N ASN A 292 23.00 24.19 13.36
CA ASN A 292 24.03 24.82 12.50
C ASN A 292 25.50 24.63 12.94
N SER A 293 25.80 23.54 13.67
CA SER A 293 27.15 23.22 14.10
C SER A 293 28.05 22.97 12.89
N THR A 294 29.16 23.72 12.83
CA THR A 294 30.17 23.63 11.74
C THR A 294 31.36 22.74 12.09
N GLU A 295 31.44 22.25 13.32
CA GLU A 295 32.71 21.71 13.87
C GLU A 295 32.96 20.23 13.57
N ASP A 296 31.90 19.40 13.38
CA ASP A 296 32.06 17.95 13.12
C ASP A 296 31.48 17.57 11.78
N ARG A 297 32.29 17.48 10.75
CA ARG A 297 31.87 17.18 9.36
C ARG A 297 32.54 15.92 8.84
N LEU A 298 31.77 15.15 8.08
CA LEU A 298 32.23 14.00 7.31
C LEU A 298 32.19 14.31 5.81
N THR A 299 33.23 13.94 5.09
CA THR A 299 33.23 14.01 3.63
C THR A 299 32.63 12.73 3.06
N LEU A 300 31.56 12.84 2.33
CA LEU A 300 30.95 11.73 1.57
C LEU A 300 31.34 11.84 0.09
N LEU A 301 31.43 10.67 -0.55
CA LEU A 301 31.68 10.50 -1.97
C LEU A 301 30.43 9.91 -2.65
N GLY A 302 29.74 10.68 -3.52
CA GLY A 302 28.65 10.19 -4.35
C GLY A 302 29.16 9.30 -5.49
N LYS A 303 28.31 8.46 -6.04
CA LYS A 303 28.66 7.56 -7.17
C LYS A 303 29.09 8.29 -8.45
N ASP A 304 28.65 9.52 -8.62
CA ASP A 304 29.04 10.41 -9.73
C ASP A 304 30.39 11.10 -9.51
N GLY A 305 31.09 10.80 -8.41
CA GLY A 305 32.37 11.37 -8.03
C GLY A 305 32.29 12.70 -7.28
N ARG A 306 31.11 13.23 -7.01
CA ARG A 306 30.90 14.43 -6.19
C ARG A 306 31.30 14.16 -4.75
N LYS A 307 32.02 15.11 -4.16
CA LYS A 307 32.37 15.09 -2.74
C LYS A 307 31.66 16.24 -2.02
N ALA A 308 31.05 15.93 -0.88
CA ALA A 308 30.48 16.97 -0.02
C ALA A 308 30.87 16.69 1.44
N ALA A 309 31.35 17.73 2.12
CA ALA A 309 31.58 17.68 3.56
C ALA A 309 30.29 18.08 4.26
N LEU A 310 29.67 17.17 4.98
CA LEU A 310 28.37 17.33 5.62
C LEU A 310 28.50 17.24 7.16
N PRO A 311 27.64 17.94 7.92
CA PRO A 311 27.60 17.76 9.38
C PRO A 311 27.33 16.29 9.71
N ARG A 312 28.01 15.72 10.70
CA ARG A 312 27.87 14.31 11.07
C ARG A 312 26.43 13.96 11.50
N ALA A 313 25.75 14.88 12.18
CA ALA A 313 24.34 14.74 12.54
C ALA A 313 23.44 14.55 11.31
N VAL A 314 23.68 15.33 10.25
CA VAL A 314 22.97 15.25 8.97
C VAL A 314 23.26 13.92 8.28
N VAL A 315 24.52 13.47 8.27
CA VAL A 315 24.89 12.16 7.72
C VAL A 315 24.17 11.04 8.50
N THR A 316 24.15 11.10 9.83
CA THR A 316 23.43 10.15 10.69
C THR A 316 21.93 10.13 10.37
N ALA A 317 21.33 11.30 10.16
CA ALA A 317 19.91 11.43 9.81
C ALA A 317 19.59 10.85 8.43
N LEU A 318 20.42 11.15 7.44
CA LEU A 318 20.22 10.73 6.04
C LEU A 318 20.59 9.27 5.77
N THR A 319 21.44 8.65 6.61
CA THR A 319 21.82 7.25 6.40
C THR A 319 20.66 6.32 6.76
N ALA A 320 20.11 5.66 5.76
CA ALA A 320 19.10 4.60 5.91
C ALA A 320 19.74 3.28 6.29
N GLU A 321 20.86 2.92 5.61
CA GLU A 321 21.56 1.66 5.80
C GLU A 321 23.06 1.86 5.72
N ILE A 322 23.79 1.12 6.52
CA ILE A 322 25.23 0.95 6.42
C ILE A 322 25.55 -0.50 6.07
N THR A 323 26.46 -0.70 5.12
CA THR A 323 26.90 -2.03 4.71
C THR A 323 28.22 -2.41 5.37
N ILE A 324 28.20 -3.50 6.12
CA ILE A 324 29.37 -4.12 6.75
C ILE A 324 29.75 -5.37 5.98
N PHE A 325 30.92 -5.33 5.34
CA PHE A 325 31.44 -6.48 4.63
C PHE A 325 32.18 -7.40 5.61
N MET A 326 31.66 -8.62 5.78
CA MET A 326 32.25 -9.63 6.66
C MET A 326 33.41 -10.34 5.98
N ARG A 327 34.54 -10.42 6.67
CA ARG A 327 35.76 -11.04 6.15
C ARG A 327 35.61 -12.54 5.93
N GLU A 328 34.91 -13.23 6.83
CA GLU A 328 34.66 -14.67 6.78
C GLU A 328 33.14 -14.91 6.65
N GLN A 329 32.76 -16.02 5.97
CA GLN A 329 31.36 -16.42 5.85
C GLN A 329 30.98 -17.28 7.05
N PRO A 330 30.11 -16.81 7.96
CA PRO A 330 29.79 -17.56 9.18
C PRO A 330 28.99 -18.83 8.97
N ASP A 331 28.15 -18.86 7.91
CA ASP A 331 27.25 -19.96 7.56
C ASP A 331 26.96 -19.97 6.06
N ASP A 332 26.62 -21.16 5.53
CA ASP A 332 26.34 -21.33 4.09
C ASP A 332 25.18 -20.47 3.58
N PHE A 333 24.20 -20.12 4.44
CA PHE A 333 23.08 -19.30 4.01
C PHE A 333 23.50 -17.87 3.60
N PHE A 334 24.61 -17.34 4.10
CA PHE A 334 25.17 -16.05 3.69
C PHE A 334 25.62 -16.00 2.24
N SER A 335 25.79 -17.15 1.58
CA SER A 335 26.10 -17.18 0.14
C SER A 335 25.03 -16.45 -0.69
N TYR A 336 23.76 -16.53 -0.28
CA TYR A 336 22.62 -15.99 -1.02
C TYR A 336 21.82 -14.93 -0.24
N THR A 337 22.12 -14.77 1.05
CA THR A 337 21.31 -13.97 1.97
C THR A 337 22.19 -13.03 2.78
N ASP A 338 21.77 -11.79 2.95
CA ASP A 338 22.37 -10.84 3.88
C ASP A 338 21.57 -10.83 5.19
N LEU A 339 22.22 -10.44 6.28
CA LEU A 339 21.58 -10.25 7.58
C LEU A 339 21.38 -8.75 7.84
N LEU A 340 20.17 -8.37 8.24
CA LEU A 340 19.83 -6.99 8.56
C LEU A 340 19.56 -6.81 10.05
N ASP A 341 20.27 -5.85 10.66
CA ASP A 341 19.94 -5.33 12.01
C ASP A 341 19.03 -4.12 11.87
N PHE A 342 17.77 -4.29 12.25
CA PHE A 342 16.84 -3.17 12.32
C PHE A 342 16.97 -2.43 13.64
N PRO A 343 16.91 -1.07 13.62
CA PRO A 343 16.81 -0.30 14.85
C PRO A 343 15.58 -0.73 15.65
N GLY A 344 15.67 -0.63 16.99
CA GLY A 344 14.57 -1.05 17.86
C GLY A 344 13.28 -0.30 17.59
N TYR A 345 12.21 -1.05 17.32
CA TYR A 345 10.89 -0.47 17.09
C TYR A 345 10.42 0.24 18.37
N ARG A 346 9.94 1.49 18.23
CA ARG A 346 9.61 2.35 19.36
C ARG A 346 8.12 2.59 19.45
N SER A 347 7.58 2.63 20.68
CA SER A 347 6.18 3.00 20.91
C SER A 347 5.87 4.40 20.41
N ARG A 348 4.68 4.61 19.87
CA ARG A 348 4.20 5.92 19.44
C ARG A 348 3.96 6.83 20.65
N LEU A 349 4.17 8.12 20.44
CA LEU A 349 3.80 9.14 21.41
C LEU A 349 2.38 9.62 21.14
N LYS A 350 1.70 10.10 22.18
CA LYS A 350 0.42 10.83 22.04
C LYS A 350 0.64 12.29 22.40
N ILE A 351 1.21 13.04 21.44
CA ILE A 351 1.53 14.44 21.62
C ILE A 351 0.28 15.26 21.34
N LEU A 352 -0.26 15.90 22.36
CA LEU A 352 -1.46 16.71 22.29
C LEU A 352 -1.21 18.13 21.76
N ASP A 353 0.01 18.63 21.92
CA ASP A 353 0.45 19.97 21.51
C ASP A 353 1.89 19.86 20.96
N LEU A 354 1.98 19.84 19.63
CA LEU A 354 3.25 19.66 18.94
C LEU A 354 4.18 20.87 19.12
N ASP A 355 3.64 22.10 19.13
CA ASP A 355 4.46 23.30 19.25
C ASP A 355 5.16 23.33 20.60
N LYS A 356 4.41 23.03 21.67
CA LYS A 356 4.95 22.96 23.03
C LYS A 356 5.94 21.81 23.20
N GLU A 357 5.69 20.67 22.57
CA GLU A 357 6.64 19.55 22.63
C GLU A 357 7.94 19.90 21.91
N LEU A 358 7.86 20.55 20.76
CA LEU A 358 9.05 20.98 20.00
C LEU A 358 9.90 22.05 20.70
N GLU A 359 9.38 22.75 21.74
CA GLU A 359 10.19 23.65 22.57
C GLU A 359 11.18 22.89 23.47
N ARG A 360 10.92 21.61 23.76
CA ARG A 360 11.81 20.79 24.58
C ARG A 360 13.08 20.46 23.82
N GLU A 361 14.18 20.47 24.53
CA GLU A 361 15.48 20.06 23.99
C GLU A 361 15.44 18.60 23.50
N GLY A 362 15.95 18.34 22.31
CA GLY A 362 15.99 17.00 21.71
C GLY A 362 14.65 16.45 21.21
N ALA A 363 13.54 17.18 21.33
CA ALA A 363 12.22 16.70 20.90
C ALA A 363 12.15 16.47 19.38
N LEU A 364 12.64 17.41 18.58
CA LEU A 364 12.66 17.29 17.11
C LEU A 364 13.42 16.05 16.66
N GLN A 365 14.59 15.81 17.26
CA GLN A 365 15.47 14.68 16.96
C GLN A 365 14.84 13.35 17.33
N ASN A 366 14.19 13.29 18.49
CA ASN A 366 13.45 12.11 18.93
C ASN A 366 12.27 11.79 18.02
N LEU A 367 11.52 12.80 17.62
CA LEU A 367 10.41 12.66 16.69
C LEU A 367 10.89 12.18 15.32
N PHE A 368 11.90 12.81 14.75
CA PHE A 368 12.50 12.38 13.49
C PHE A 368 12.96 10.93 13.54
N LEU A 369 13.67 10.53 14.61
CA LEU A 369 14.15 9.17 14.80
C LEU A 369 12.99 8.15 14.83
N ARG A 370 11.86 8.45 15.50
CA ARG A 370 10.69 7.57 15.56
C ARG A 370 10.09 7.37 14.18
N GLY A 371 9.86 8.46 13.46
CA GLY A 371 9.37 8.39 12.08
C GLY A 371 10.31 7.63 11.17
N LYS A 372 11.63 7.87 11.30
CA LYS A 372 12.66 7.17 10.52
C LYS A 372 12.65 5.66 10.76
N VAL A 373 12.64 5.23 12.03
CA VAL A 373 12.66 3.80 12.39
C VAL A 373 11.43 3.08 11.84
N ALA A 374 10.24 3.66 11.98
CA ALA A 374 9.02 3.08 11.44
C ALA A 374 9.04 3.02 9.91
N TYR A 375 9.43 4.12 9.26
CA TYR A 375 9.52 4.19 7.81
C TYR A 375 10.55 3.20 7.23
N LEU A 376 11.72 3.05 7.86
CA LEU A 376 12.73 2.11 7.37
C LEU A 376 12.20 0.67 7.31
N PHE A 377 11.47 0.22 8.32
CA PHE A 377 10.87 -1.10 8.31
C PHE A 377 9.87 -1.26 7.15
N GLU A 378 8.94 -0.31 7.00
CA GLU A 378 7.96 -0.29 5.90
C GLU A 378 8.65 -0.30 4.53
N ARG A 379 9.72 0.47 4.35
CA ARG A 379 10.50 0.54 3.11
C ARG A 379 11.06 -0.83 2.69
N TYR A 380 11.69 -1.56 3.63
CA TYR A 380 12.25 -2.90 3.33
C TYR A 380 11.18 -3.95 3.02
N CYS A 381 9.99 -3.82 3.61
CA CYS A 381 8.84 -4.64 3.26
C CYS A 381 8.34 -4.33 1.85
N GLU A 382 8.16 -3.06 1.50
CA GLU A 382 7.71 -2.61 0.18
C GLU A 382 8.69 -2.93 -0.96
N GLU A 383 9.98 -2.90 -0.67
CA GLU A 383 11.04 -3.21 -1.63
C GLU A 383 11.28 -4.72 -1.77
N HIS A 384 10.48 -5.56 -1.09
CA HIS A 384 10.62 -7.03 -1.08
C HIS A 384 12.04 -7.53 -0.75
N GLU A 385 12.80 -6.76 0.01
CA GLU A 385 14.14 -7.16 0.44
C GLU A 385 14.09 -8.10 1.65
N LEU A 386 13.16 -7.87 2.59
CA LEU A 386 12.99 -8.64 3.81
C LEU A 386 12.21 -9.92 3.54
N THR A 387 12.91 -11.01 3.19
CA THR A 387 12.30 -12.29 2.83
C THR A 387 12.02 -13.20 4.02
N SER A 388 12.77 -13.05 5.11
CA SER A 388 12.57 -13.76 6.38
C SER A 388 12.77 -12.82 7.56
N MET A 389 11.99 -13.02 8.62
CA MET A 389 12.02 -12.19 9.83
C MET A 389 12.29 -13.02 11.07
N LEU A 390 13.29 -12.62 11.86
CA LEU A 390 13.53 -13.07 13.23
C LEU A 390 12.94 -12.03 14.18
N LEU A 391 11.71 -12.28 14.63
CA LEU A 391 11.00 -11.37 15.53
C LEU A 391 11.39 -11.65 16.98
N CYS A 392 12.23 -10.79 17.55
CA CYS A 392 12.72 -10.89 18.92
C CYS A 392 11.74 -10.28 19.93
N ILE A 393 11.19 -11.09 20.82
CA ILE A 393 10.27 -10.67 21.88
C ILE A 393 10.85 -11.01 23.26
N GLY A 394 11.17 -9.98 24.02
CA GLY A 394 11.63 -10.12 25.42
C GLY A 394 10.46 -10.22 26.42
N PRO A 395 10.75 -10.49 27.71
CA PRO A 395 9.72 -10.69 28.74
C PRO A 395 8.83 -9.48 29.04
N GLY A 396 9.26 -8.25 28.73
CA GLY A 396 8.56 -7.01 29.07
C GLY A 396 8.14 -6.15 27.88
N ASN A 397 8.05 -6.68 26.66
CA ASN A 397 7.93 -5.89 25.43
C ASN A 397 6.47 -5.64 24.96
N GLN A 398 5.50 -5.60 25.85
CA GLN A 398 4.07 -5.37 25.51
C GLN A 398 3.71 -3.90 25.28
N GLU A 399 4.67 -2.98 25.39
CA GLU A 399 4.42 -1.54 25.34
C GLU A 399 4.37 -0.94 23.92
N VAL A 400 4.76 -1.71 22.89
CA VAL A 400 4.90 -1.22 21.51
C VAL A 400 3.65 -1.52 20.69
N GLN A 401 2.61 -0.69 20.84
CA GLN A 401 1.24 -0.93 20.37
C GLN A 401 1.13 -1.14 18.84
N ASP A 402 2.00 -0.54 18.01
CA ASP A 402 1.93 -0.63 16.54
C ASP A 402 2.74 -1.80 15.95
N LEU A 403 3.52 -2.50 16.78
CA LEU A 403 4.29 -3.66 16.33
C LEU A 403 3.43 -4.79 15.73
N PRO A 404 2.27 -5.14 16.32
CA PRO A 404 1.40 -6.18 15.75
C PRO A 404 0.97 -5.87 14.31
N ARG A 405 0.60 -4.62 14.03
CA ARG A 405 0.22 -4.19 12.69
C ARG A 405 1.40 -4.29 11.71
N ALA A 406 2.57 -3.78 12.09
CA ALA A 406 3.75 -3.82 11.23
C ALA A 406 4.15 -5.26 10.85
N VAL A 407 4.08 -6.20 11.81
CA VAL A 407 4.35 -7.62 11.57
C VAL A 407 3.26 -8.25 10.68
N TYR A 408 1.99 -7.90 10.88
CA TYR A 408 0.90 -8.39 10.05
C TYR A 408 1.01 -7.90 8.59
N ASP A 409 1.30 -6.62 8.38
CA ASP A 409 1.50 -6.05 7.04
C ASP A 409 2.66 -6.77 6.31
N TRP A 410 3.73 -7.12 7.03
CA TRP A 410 4.81 -7.93 6.46
C TRP A 410 4.37 -9.37 6.16
N ILE A 411 3.56 -10.02 7.02
CA ILE A 411 3.00 -11.35 6.75
C ILE A 411 2.15 -11.31 5.48
N CYS A 412 1.28 -10.30 5.34
CA CYS A 412 0.44 -10.13 4.15
C CYS A 412 1.28 -9.99 2.87
N SER A 413 2.36 -9.19 2.92
CA SER A 413 3.22 -8.95 1.75
C SER A 413 4.06 -10.16 1.34
N THR A 414 4.39 -11.07 2.27
CA THR A 414 5.30 -12.21 2.03
C THR A 414 4.58 -13.55 1.90
N HIS A 415 3.53 -13.77 2.67
CA HIS A 415 2.80 -15.05 2.74
C HIS A 415 1.36 -14.96 2.23
N GLY A 416 0.81 -13.74 2.11
CA GLY A 416 -0.56 -13.46 1.73
C GLY A 416 -1.49 -13.18 2.91
N GLU A 417 -2.56 -12.46 2.64
CA GLU A 417 -3.52 -11.98 3.65
C GLU A 417 -4.32 -13.13 4.26
N ASN A 418 -4.78 -14.07 3.44
CA ASN A 418 -5.68 -15.15 3.85
C ASN A 418 -4.92 -16.40 4.31
N PRO A 419 -5.46 -17.16 5.28
CA PRO A 419 -4.90 -18.45 5.68
C PRO A 419 -4.69 -19.43 4.50
N ALA A 420 -5.60 -19.43 3.53
CA ALA A 420 -5.50 -20.26 2.33
C ALA A 420 -4.25 -19.96 1.48
N HIS A 421 -3.83 -18.70 1.41
CA HIS A 421 -2.61 -18.29 0.69
C HIS A 421 -1.34 -18.72 1.41
N ARG A 422 -1.42 -18.93 2.73
CA ARG A 422 -0.31 -19.38 3.59
C ARG A 422 -0.19 -20.91 3.65
N ALA A 423 -1.26 -21.61 3.29
CA ALA A 423 -1.32 -23.07 3.32
C ALA A 423 -0.23 -23.70 2.43
N GLY A 424 0.47 -24.69 2.97
CA GLY A 424 1.55 -25.40 2.26
C GLY A 424 2.85 -24.63 2.11
N LYS A 425 2.96 -23.40 2.61
CA LYS A 425 4.19 -22.60 2.62
C LYS A 425 4.87 -22.69 3.98
N ALA A 426 6.19 -22.89 3.98
CA ALA A 426 6.99 -22.82 5.20
C ALA A 426 6.98 -21.38 5.73
N PRO A 427 6.67 -21.15 7.02
CA PRO A 427 6.66 -19.79 7.59
C PRO A 427 8.08 -19.23 7.63
N SER A 428 8.28 -18.06 7.00
CA SER A 428 9.55 -17.32 7.07
C SER A 428 9.57 -16.29 8.23
N LEU A 429 8.53 -16.27 9.06
CA LEU A 429 8.50 -15.60 10.36
C LEU A 429 9.02 -16.56 11.44
N PHE A 430 10.05 -16.16 12.15
CA PHE A 430 10.60 -16.84 13.32
C PHE A 430 10.26 -16.02 14.56
N PHE A 431 9.41 -16.53 15.42
CA PHE A 431 9.06 -15.88 16.67
C PHE A 431 10.05 -16.30 17.75
N VAL A 432 10.99 -15.41 18.08
CA VAL A 432 12.09 -15.72 18.99
C VAL A 432 11.83 -15.12 20.37
N LEU A 433 11.52 -15.99 21.33
CA LEU A 433 11.43 -15.63 22.73
C LEU A 433 12.83 -15.48 23.33
N THR A 434 13.28 -14.24 23.41
CA THR A 434 14.63 -13.90 23.87
C THR A 434 14.71 -13.77 25.39
N LYS A 435 15.92 -13.66 25.93
CA LYS A 435 16.20 -13.52 27.38
C LYS A 435 15.62 -14.68 28.19
N MET A 436 15.71 -15.90 27.69
CA MET A 436 15.24 -17.08 28.39
C MET A 436 15.93 -17.25 29.75
N ASP A 437 17.17 -16.74 29.92
CA ASP A 437 17.89 -16.76 31.21
C ASP A 437 17.09 -16.14 32.35
N MET A 438 16.25 -15.14 32.06
CA MET A 438 15.39 -14.49 33.05
C MET A 438 14.25 -15.40 33.56
N GLU A 439 13.91 -16.45 32.80
CA GLU A 439 12.88 -17.41 33.22
C GLU A 439 13.35 -18.34 34.34
N PHE A 440 14.65 -18.41 34.60
CA PHE A 440 15.20 -19.14 35.75
C PHE A 440 15.16 -18.31 37.05
N GLU A 441 14.93 -17.01 36.96
CA GLU A 441 14.87 -16.17 38.15
C GLU A 441 13.60 -16.43 38.98
N LYS A 442 13.75 -16.62 40.27
CA LYS A 442 12.66 -16.73 41.24
C LYS A 442 12.36 -15.35 41.80
N LYS A 443 11.35 -14.66 41.27
CA LYS A 443 10.89 -13.36 41.78
C LYS A 443 9.62 -13.52 42.62
N ALA A 444 9.50 -12.75 43.70
CA ALA A 444 8.28 -12.68 44.48
C ALA A 444 7.13 -12.16 43.58
N GLY A 445 6.02 -12.89 43.56
CA GLY A 445 4.85 -12.56 42.70
C GLY A 445 4.91 -13.12 41.28
N SER A 446 5.97 -13.87 40.91
CA SER A 446 5.98 -14.59 39.64
C SER A 446 4.97 -15.74 39.61
N PRO A 447 4.39 -16.09 38.43
CA PRO A 447 3.58 -17.29 38.28
C PRO A 447 4.32 -18.54 38.73
N SER A 448 3.56 -19.58 39.11
CA SER A 448 4.18 -20.87 39.39
C SER A 448 4.99 -21.36 38.18
N VAL A 449 5.97 -22.21 38.39
CA VAL A 449 6.80 -22.76 37.29
C VAL A 449 5.92 -23.36 36.21
N GLU A 450 4.85 -24.07 36.55
CA GLU A 450 3.91 -24.70 35.65
C GLU A 450 3.11 -23.70 34.80
N GLN A 451 2.79 -22.52 35.31
CA GLN A 451 1.98 -21.51 34.62
C GLN A 451 2.83 -20.51 33.83
N ARG A 452 4.13 -20.46 34.08
CA ARG A 452 5.06 -19.44 33.54
C ARG A 452 5.02 -19.37 32.02
N TRP A 453 5.12 -20.51 31.35
CA TRP A 453 5.16 -20.57 29.87
C TRP A 453 3.80 -20.30 29.22
N ASN A 454 2.70 -20.74 29.87
CA ASN A 454 1.37 -20.33 29.42
C ASN A 454 1.20 -18.80 29.51
N THR A 455 1.59 -18.21 30.66
CA THR A 455 1.54 -16.75 30.84
C THR A 455 2.42 -16.04 29.83
N ARG A 456 3.64 -16.55 29.58
CA ARG A 456 4.59 -15.98 28.62
C ARG A 456 4.01 -15.96 27.21
N LEU A 457 3.50 -17.10 26.69
CA LEU A 457 2.93 -17.20 25.35
C LEU A 457 1.60 -16.46 25.26
N GLN A 458 0.76 -16.54 26.29
CA GLN A 458 -0.49 -15.79 26.33
C GLN A 458 -0.23 -14.31 26.15
N SER A 459 0.69 -13.73 26.94
CA SER A 459 0.97 -12.29 26.91
C SER A 459 1.73 -11.86 25.66
N SER A 460 2.76 -12.62 25.22
CA SER A 460 3.66 -12.21 24.15
C SER A 460 3.12 -12.50 22.75
N LEU A 461 2.28 -13.52 22.58
CA LEU A 461 1.74 -13.93 21.28
C LEU A 461 0.24 -13.64 21.17
N LEU A 462 -0.58 -14.24 22.05
CA LEU A 462 -2.03 -14.21 21.90
C LEU A 462 -2.63 -12.87 22.29
N ASP A 463 -2.22 -12.29 23.42
CA ASP A 463 -2.74 -10.99 23.86
C ASP A 463 -2.15 -9.83 23.06
N PHE A 464 -0.90 -9.94 22.65
CA PHE A 464 -0.20 -8.85 21.97
C PHE A 464 -0.48 -8.83 20.46
N PHE A 465 -0.39 -9.97 19.78
CA PHE A 465 -0.66 -10.07 18.33
C PHE A 465 -2.07 -10.60 18.03
N GLY A 466 -2.53 -11.59 18.78
CA GLY A 466 -3.77 -12.30 18.48
C GLY A 466 -5.05 -11.53 18.78
N LYS A 467 -5.01 -10.42 19.56
CA LYS A 467 -6.17 -9.54 19.76
C LYS A 467 -6.50 -8.69 18.53
N GLN A 468 -5.51 -8.40 17.71
CA GLN A 468 -5.66 -7.54 16.52
C GLN A 468 -5.74 -8.36 15.23
N HIS A 469 -5.10 -9.54 15.20
CA HIS A 469 -4.94 -10.35 14.00
C HIS A 469 -5.11 -11.84 14.33
N ASP A 470 -5.62 -12.61 13.38
CA ASP A 470 -5.92 -14.03 13.54
C ASP A 470 -4.72 -14.98 13.32
N TRP A 471 -3.64 -14.49 12.66
CA TRP A 471 -2.50 -15.31 12.26
C TRP A 471 -1.86 -16.14 13.39
N PRO A 472 -1.83 -15.71 14.68
CA PRO A 472 -1.29 -16.55 15.73
C PRO A 472 -2.10 -17.84 15.99
N THR A 473 -3.41 -17.75 15.84
CA THR A 473 -4.36 -18.85 16.13
C THR A 473 -4.80 -19.60 14.88
N ASN A 474 -4.68 -18.99 13.71
CA ASN A 474 -5.09 -19.52 12.41
C ASN A 474 -4.06 -19.12 11.32
N TRP A 475 -2.97 -19.90 11.22
CA TRP A 475 -1.92 -19.60 10.26
C TRP A 475 -2.29 -20.00 8.82
N ASP A 476 -2.73 -21.24 8.62
CA ASP A 476 -2.95 -21.85 7.31
C ASP A 476 -4.37 -22.38 7.07
N GLY A 477 -5.31 -22.04 7.93
CA GLY A 477 -6.69 -22.54 7.89
C GLY A 477 -6.92 -23.84 8.67
N ALA A 478 -5.87 -24.63 8.88
CA ALA A 478 -5.91 -25.89 9.63
C ALA A 478 -5.14 -25.82 10.95
N HIS A 479 -4.08 -25.04 11.01
CA HIS A 479 -3.16 -25.00 12.13
C HIS A 479 -2.90 -23.58 12.63
N PRO A 480 -2.61 -23.41 13.94
CA PRO A 480 -2.08 -22.16 14.47
C PRO A 480 -0.62 -21.95 14.00
N PHE A 481 -0.11 -20.73 14.20
CA PHE A 481 1.31 -20.45 14.00
C PHE A 481 2.18 -21.24 14.99
N ARG A 482 3.22 -21.91 14.50
CA ARG A 482 4.03 -22.86 15.28
C ARG A 482 5.53 -22.62 15.23
N ASN A 483 6.01 -21.63 14.49
CA ASN A 483 7.45 -21.37 14.30
C ASN A 483 8.04 -20.50 15.41
N ILE A 484 8.02 -21.01 16.66
CA ILE A 484 8.46 -20.32 17.89
C ILE A 484 9.73 -20.98 18.44
N PHE A 485 10.70 -20.14 18.85
CA PHE A 485 12.00 -20.54 19.37
C PHE A 485 12.32 -19.86 20.68
N LEU A 486 13.13 -20.53 21.50
CA LEU A 486 13.73 -19.94 22.70
C LEU A 486 15.17 -19.51 22.41
N LEU A 487 15.56 -18.36 22.97
CA LEU A 487 16.91 -17.84 22.84
C LEU A 487 17.46 -17.42 24.21
N ARG A 488 18.55 -18.03 24.61
CA ARG A 488 19.41 -17.65 25.72
C ARG A 488 20.59 -16.82 25.23
N ASN A 489 21.18 -16.04 26.15
CA ASN A 489 22.44 -15.37 25.91
C ASN A 489 23.52 -15.92 26.84
N PRO A 490 24.35 -16.88 26.41
CA PRO A 490 25.45 -17.42 27.26
C PRO A 490 26.46 -16.37 27.76
N ASN A 491 26.57 -15.22 27.04
CA ASN A 491 27.44 -14.12 27.52
C ASN A 491 26.86 -13.42 28.75
N PHE A 492 25.57 -13.57 29.02
CA PHE A 492 24.91 -13.12 30.24
C PHE A 492 25.08 -14.25 31.29
N ARG A 493 26.18 -14.16 32.10
CA ARG A 493 26.52 -15.17 33.07
C ARG A 493 25.41 -15.44 34.10
N CYS A 494 24.57 -16.44 33.82
CA CYS A 494 23.56 -16.91 34.75
C CYS A 494 24.18 -17.85 35.79
N GLU A 495 25.02 -17.34 36.70
CA GLU A 495 25.74 -18.11 37.73
C GLU A 495 24.81 -18.87 38.70
N ALA A 496 23.54 -18.46 38.74
CA ALA A 496 22.53 -19.18 39.52
C ALA A 496 22.22 -20.57 38.94
N ILE A 497 22.42 -20.80 37.63
CA ILE A 497 22.06 -22.04 36.93
C ILE A 497 23.27 -22.76 36.35
N PHE A 498 24.23 -22.02 35.81
CA PHE A 498 25.40 -22.61 35.11
C PHE A 498 26.69 -22.45 35.88
N THR A 499 27.58 -23.39 35.65
CA THR A 499 29.00 -23.33 36.01
C THR A 499 29.79 -22.82 34.82
N PHE A 500 30.91 -22.14 35.10
CA PHE A 500 31.76 -21.51 34.06
C PHE A 500 33.21 -22.00 34.18
N ASP A 501 33.89 -22.13 33.07
CA ASP A 501 35.30 -22.40 33.02
C ASP A 501 36.15 -21.14 33.31
N ALA A 502 37.49 -21.29 33.30
CA ALA A 502 38.43 -20.19 33.54
C ALA A 502 38.37 -19.11 32.44
N GLN A 503 37.88 -19.44 31.26
CA GLN A 503 37.68 -18.53 30.11
C GLN A 503 36.32 -17.82 30.16
N GLY A 504 35.42 -18.24 31.06
CA GLY A 504 34.08 -17.70 31.22
C GLY A 504 33.02 -18.34 30.36
N ASN A 505 33.34 -19.48 29.71
CA ASN A 505 32.37 -20.26 28.96
C ASN A 505 31.54 -21.13 29.91
N GLU A 506 30.29 -21.44 29.53
CA GLU A 506 29.44 -22.36 30.29
C GLU A 506 30.07 -23.79 30.24
N SER A 507 30.27 -24.40 31.42
CA SER A 507 30.85 -25.73 31.53
C SER A 507 29.84 -26.81 31.96
N GLY A 508 28.66 -26.42 32.44
CA GLY A 508 27.58 -27.33 32.80
C GLY A 508 26.50 -26.66 33.62
N VAL A 509 25.41 -27.35 33.87
CA VAL A 509 24.37 -26.94 34.82
C VAL A 509 24.85 -27.28 36.24
N ARG A 510 24.70 -26.35 37.18
CA ARG A 510 25.05 -26.59 38.57
C ARG A 510 24.33 -27.82 39.14
N PRO A 511 25.05 -28.73 39.84
CA PRO A 511 24.46 -29.96 40.38
C PRO A 511 23.21 -29.73 41.26
N ASP A 512 23.23 -28.69 42.06
CA ASP A 512 22.12 -28.27 42.93
C ASP A 512 20.92 -27.69 42.17
N GLN A 513 21.06 -27.35 40.88
CA GLN A 513 20.01 -26.77 40.06
C GLN A 513 19.43 -27.73 39.01
N ILE A 514 20.02 -28.90 38.84
CA ILE A 514 19.57 -29.88 37.80
C ILE A 514 18.08 -30.20 37.99
N ALA A 515 17.62 -30.46 39.21
CA ALA A 515 16.24 -30.76 39.47
C ALA A 515 15.27 -29.59 39.12
N TYR A 516 15.70 -28.37 39.39
CA TYR A 516 14.93 -27.15 39.07
C TYR A 516 14.91 -26.92 37.56
N VAL A 517 16.00 -27.05 36.86
CA VAL A 517 16.04 -26.94 35.38
C VAL A 517 15.13 -27.97 34.73
N GLU A 518 15.13 -29.21 35.27
CA GLU A 518 14.22 -30.27 34.79
C GLU A 518 12.74 -29.98 35.09
N GLU A 519 12.42 -29.35 36.22
CA GLU A 519 11.07 -28.86 36.52
C GLU A 519 10.62 -27.80 35.52
N VAL A 520 11.48 -26.80 35.21
CA VAL A 520 11.20 -25.76 34.23
C VAL A 520 11.06 -26.35 32.81
N ARG A 521 11.88 -27.38 32.47
CA ARG A 521 11.77 -28.10 31.20
C ARG A 521 10.38 -28.77 31.06
N ARG A 522 9.98 -29.53 32.08
CA ARG A 522 8.65 -30.19 32.07
C ARG A 522 7.53 -29.17 31.94
N ALA A 523 7.62 -28.07 32.70
CA ALA A 523 6.65 -26.98 32.63
C ALA A 523 6.56 -26.39 31.22
N PHE A 524 7.66 -26.29 30.47
CA PHE A 524 7.67 -25.85 29.08
C PHE A 524 7.04 -26.90 28.17
N VAL A 525 7.54 -28.12 28.16
CA VAL A 525 7.12 -29.18 27.26
C VAL A 525 5.65 -29.59 27.48
N ASP A 526 5.18 -29.56 28.73
CA ASP A 526 3.79 -29.95 29.08
C ASP A 526 2.78 -28.80 28.95
N SER A 527 3.25 -27.55 28.77
CA SER A 527 2.38 -26.38 28.63
C SER A 527 1.45 -26.53 27.42
N PRO A 528 0.12 -26.40 27.60
CA PRO A 528 -0.85 -26.51 26.51
C PRO A 528 -0.59 -25.52 25.37
N LEU A 529 -0.21 -24.26 25.68
CA LEU A 529 0.09 -23.25 24.68
C LEU A 529 1.40 -23.55 23.95
N VAL A 530 2.42 -24.08 24.65
CA VAL A 530 3.67 -24.50 24.00
C VAL A 530 3.39 -25.62 23.01
N ARG A 531 2.68 -26.69 23.41
CA ARG A 531 2.29 -27.79 22.51
C ARG A 531 1.49 -27.33 21.29
N ARG A 532 0.72 -26.29 21.45
CA ARG A 532 -0.09 -25.73 20.36
C ARG A 532 0.73 -24.90 19.40
N HIS A 533 1.70 -24.10 19.88
CA HIS A 533 2.38 -23.06 19.12
C HIS A 533 3.87 -23.31 18.85
N VAL A 534 4.46 -24.34 19.43
CA VAL A 534 5.84 -24.78 19.17
C VAL A 534 5.81 -26.10 18.42
N ASP A 535 6.55 -26.20 17.32
CA ASP A 535 6.53 -27.39 16.47
C ASP A 535 7.09 -28.63 17.18
N ASP A 536 8.27 -28.47 17.78
CA ASP A 536 8.96 -29.49 18.59
C ASP A 536 9.46 -28.86 19.90
N PRO A 537 8.64 -28.87 20.96
CA PRO A 537 9.00 -28.27 22.23
C PRO A 537 10.28 -28.84 22.84
N GLU A 538 10.51 -30.15 22.72
CA GLU A 538 11.70 -30.79 23.27
C GLU A 538 12.96 -30.33 22.55
N ALA A 539 12.97 -30.33 21.22
CA ALA A 539 14.11 -29.87 20.43
C ALA A 539 14.42 -28.39 20.68
N VAL A 540 13.38 -27.54 20.81
CA VAL A 540 13.53 -26.10 21.09
C VAL A 540 14.14 -25.89 22.48
N TRP A 541 13.70 -26.64 23.49
CA TRP A 541 14.27 -26.59 24.84
C TRP A 541 15.73 -27.02 24.85
N GLN A 542 16.03 -28.20 24.27
CA GLN A 542 17.39 -28.76 24.24
C GLN A 542 18.36 -27.80 23.53
N ALA A 543 17.95 -27.22 22.40
CA ALA A 543 18.76 -26.24 21.69
C ALA A 543 19.07 -25.00 22.55
N ALA A 544 18.05 -24.44 23.22
CA ALA A 544 18.25 -23.30 24.12
C ALA A 544 19.17 -23.64 25.31
N MET A 545 19.14 -24.89 25.80
CA MET A 545 19.99 -25.32 26.92
C MET A 545 21.36 -25.81 26.49
N THR A 546 21.65 -25.89 25.17
CA THR A 546 22.98 -26.22 24.68
C THR A 546 24.00 -25.20 25.17
N LEU A 547 25.06 -25.67 25.85
CA LEU A 547 26.08 -24.80 26.46
C LEU A 547 26.78 -23.95 25.39
N ASN A 548 26.98 -22.68 25.67
CA ASN A 548 27.64 -21.69 24.82
C ASN A 548 26.93 -21.43 23.45
N ASP A 549 25.80 -22.10 23.17
CA ASP A 549 24.98 -21.91 21.95
C ASP A 549 23.67 -21.15 22.22
N GLY A 550 22.93 -21.54 23.23
CA GLY A 550 21.72 -20.87 23.66
C GLY A 550 20.56 -20.87 22.66
N GLY A 551 20.55 -21.81 21.65
CA GLY A 551 19.50 -21.95 20.65
C GLY A 551 19.85 -21.45 19.24
N ILE A 552 21.04 -20.87 19.06
CA ILE A 552 21.49 -20.29 17.76
C ILE A 552 21.62 -21.36 16.68
N SER A 553 22.20 -22.54 17.00
CA SER A 553 22.40 -23.61 16.03
C SER A 553 21.08 -24.11 15.45
N LEU A 554 20.02 -24.24 16.26
CA LEU A 554 18.69 -24.60 15.79
C LEU A 554 18.09 -23.52 14.86
N LEU A 555 18.22 -22.24 15.22
CA LEU A 555 17.79 -21.14 14.37
C LEU A 555 18.50 -21.15 13.02
N ARG A 556 19.84 -21.34 12.99
CA ARG A 556 20.60 -21.48 11.74
C ARG A 556 20.11 -22.65 10.90
N GLN A 557 19.90 -23.81 11.52
CA GLN A 557 19.39 -25.00 10.83
C GLN A 557 18.00 -24.76 10.20
N ARG A 558 17.09 -24.04 10.88
CA ARG A 558 15.75 -23.75 10.39
C ARG A 558 15.73 -22.60 9.37
N LEU A 559 16.71 -21.70 9.39
CA LEU A 559 16.86 -20.63 8.40
C LEU A 559 17.40 -21.12 7.05
N ARG A 560 18.36 -22.07 7.06
CA ARG A 560 19.02 -22.53 5.83
C ARG A 560 18.08 -22.91 4.68
N PRO A 561 16.99 -23.68 4.89
CA PRO A 561 16.06 -24.01 3.80
C PRO A 561 15.34 -22.80 3.19
N LEU A 562 15.13 -21.74 3.99
CA LEU A 562 14.44 -20.54 3.56
C LEU A 562 15.37 -19.51 2.89
N CYS A 563 16.67 -19.65 3.08
CA CYS A 563 17.68 -18.80 2.46
C CYS A 563 18.04 -19.29 1.04
N ASN A 564 17.05 -19.81 0.32
CA ASN A 564 17.19 -20.29 -1.06
C ASN A 564 16.74 -19.20 -2.04
N PRO A 565 17.55 -18.83 -3.05
CA PRO A 565 17.18 -17.86 -4.09
C PRO A 565 15.85 -18.17 -4.80
N GLU A 566 15.48 -19.45 -4.91
CA GLU A 566 14.22 -19.86 -5.53
C GLU A 566 12.99 -19.32 -4.80
N LEU A 567 13.03 -19.23 -3.47
CA LEU A 567 11.93 -18.67 -2.68
C LEU A 567 11.65 -17.22 -3.08
N LYS A 568 12.69 -16.40 -3.18
CA LYS A 568 12.57 -15.00 -3.59
C LYS A 568 12.04 -14.87 -5.02
N ARG A 569 12.57 -15.67 -5.94
CA ARG A 569 12.12 -15.68 -7.34
C ARG A 569 10.65 -16.05 -7.44
N HIS A 570 10.22 -17.03 -6.65
CA HIS A 570 8.82 -17.43 -6.60
C HIS A 570 7.94 -16.30 -6.04
N GLN A 571 8.35 -15.67 -4.92
CA GLN A 571 7.59 -14.55 -4.32
C GLN A 571 7.44 -13.38 -5.29
N ILE A 572 8.54 -12.98 -5.95
CA ILE A 572 8.50 -11.92 -6.98
C ILE A 572 7.66 -12.36 -8.18
N GLY A 573 7.84 -13.59 -8.66
CA GLY A 573 7.15 -14.14 -9.83
C GLY A 573 5.63 -14.12 -9.70
N VAL A 574 5.10 -14.56 -8.56
CA VAL A 574 3.66 -14.53 -8.29
C VAL A 574 3.11 -13.10 -8.37
N GLY A 575 3.77 -12.14 -7.70
CA GLY A 575 3.34 -10.75 -7.76
C GLY A 575 3.44 -10.14 -9.16
N LEU A 576 4.47 -10.53 -9.94
CA LEU A 576 4.62 -10.10 -11.33
C LEU A 576 3.47 -10.59 -12.20
N ASP A 577 3.12 -11.88 -12.09
CA ASP A 577 2.09 -12.50 -12.90
C ASP A 577 0.70 -11.92 -12.57
N GLU A 578 0.40 -11.73 -11.28
CA GLU A 578 -0.84 -11.07 -10.85
C GLU A 578 -0.96 -9.63 -11.37
N GLN A 579 0.12 -8.85 -11.25
CA GLN A 579 0.10 -7.46 -11.71
C GLN A 579 0.09 -7.36 -13.24
N ALA A 580 0.78 -8.26 -13.94
CA ALA A 580 0.75 -8.34 -15.40
C ALA A 580 -0.66 -8.69 -15.91
N GLU A 581 -1.35 -9.61 -15.24
CA GLU A 581 -2.73 -9.98 -15.58
C GLU A 581 -3.71 -8.83 -15.35
N ARG A 582 -3.53 -8.04 -14.28
CA ARG A 582 -4.33 -6.82 -14.07
C ARG A 582 -4.14 -5.81 -15.21
N VAL A 583 -2.91 -5.58 -15.65
CA VAL A 583 -2.61 -4.69 -16.78
C VAL A 583 -3.23 -5.24 -18.07
N LEU A 584 -3.10 -6.55 -18.33
CA LEU A 584 -3.72 -7.20 -19.50
C LEU A 584 -5.24 -7.05 -19.49
N THR A 585 -5.87 -7.24 -18.35
CA THR A 585 -7.33 -7.11 -18.19
C THR A 585 -7.78 -5.67 -18.42
N ALA A 586 -7.07 -4.71 -17.80
CA ALA A 586 -7.42 -3.28 -17.89
C ALA A 586 -7.26 -2.70 -19.31
N LEU A 587 -6.22 -3.12 -20.05
CA LEU A 587 -5.92 -2.58 -21.38
C LEU A 587 -6.49 -3.45 -22.52
N GLY A 588 -6.69 -4.74 -22.26
CA GLY A 588 -7.13 -5.71 -23.28
C GLY A 588 -8.46 -5.36 -23.95
N VAL A 589 -9.32 -4.65 -23.23
CA VAL A 589 -10.63 -4.18 -23.74
C VAL A 589 -10.52 -3.14 -24.85
N TYR A 590 -9.41 -2.41 -24.90
CA TYR A 590 -9.16 -1.39 -25.93
C TYR A 590 -8.45 -1.96 -27.16
N TYR A 591 -8.01 -3.22 -27.10
CA TYR A 591 -7.37 -3.90 -28.21
C TYR A 591 -8.42 -4.61 -29.06
N GLN A 592 -8.48 -4.27 -30.32
CA GLN A 592 -9.32 -4.96 -31.30
C GLN A 592 -8.51 -6.10 -31.93
N SER A 593 -8.92 -7.34 -31.58
CA SER A 593 -8.39 -8.53 -32.26
C SER A 593 -9.08 -8.72 -33.62
N ASP A 594 -8.33 -9.15 -34.61
CA ASP A 594 -8.90 -9.55 -35.91
C ASP A 594 -9.73 -10.86 -35.79
N ASP A 595 -9.56 -11.61 -34.70
CA ASP A 595 -10.31 -12.86 -34.43
C ASP A 595 -11.42 -12.64 -33.40
N ARG A 596 -12.54 -12.10 -33.87
CA ARG A 596 -13.74 -11.86 -33.08
C ARG A 596 -14.44 -13.15 -32.60
N GLU A 597 -14.29 -14.26 -33.30
CA GLU A 597 -14.91 -15.51 -32.86
C GLU A 597 -14.21 -16.11 -31.63
N GLU A 598 -12.89 -16.06 -31.59
CA GLU A 598 -12.13 -16.52 -30.46
C GLU A 598 -12.41 -15.66 -29.21
N LEU A 599 -12.48 -14.35 -29.38
CA LEU A 599 -12.84 -13.43 -28.28
C LEU A 599 -14.26 -13.71 -27.75
N ARG A 600 -15.21 -13.99 -28.62
CA ARG A 600 -16.58 -14.34 -28.23
C ARG A 600 -16.63 -15.63 -27.41
N ARG A 601 -15.91 -16.68 -27.84
CA ARG A 601 -15.80 -17.94 -27.06
C ARG A 601 -15.18 -17.74 -25.69
N GLN A 602 -14.16 -16.91 -25.59
CA GLN A 602 -13.53 -16.58 -24.31
C GLN A 602 -14.50 -15.86 -23.37
N LYS A 603 -15.25 -14.86 -23.88
CA LYS A 603 -16.27 -14.13 -23.10
C LYS A 603 -17.45 -15.01 -22.70
N GLU A 604 -17.90 -15.94 -23.56
CA GLU A 604 -18.94 -16.93 -23.20
C GLU A 604 -18.47 -17.84 -22.06
N THR A 605 -17.20 -18.25 -22.10
CA THR A 605 -16.62 -19.08 -21.03
C THR A 605 -16.54 -18.30 -19.72
N LEU A 606 -16.07 -17.04 -19.75
CA LEU A 606 -16.05 -16.14 -18.61
C LEU A 606 -17.44 -15.94 -18.03
N ALA A 607 -18.44 -15.62 -18.87
CA ALA A 607 -19.82 -15.41 -18.46
C ALA A 607 -20.40 -16.62 -17.71
N ARG A 608 -20.12 -17.84 -18.19
CA ARG A 608 -20.56 -19.10 -17.51
C ARG A 608 -19.88 -19.26 -16.15
N ASN A 609 -18.57 -19.01 -16.05
CA ASN A 609 -17.82 -19.13 -14.81
C ASN A 609 -18.33 -18.13 -13.77
N LEU A 610 -18.51 -16.87 -14.14
CA LEU A 610 -19.07 -15.83 -13.27
C LEU A 610 -20.50 -16.17 -12.83
N ALA A 611 -21.36 -16.68 -13.73
CA ALA A 611 -22.72 -17.09 -13.37
C ALA A 611 -22.73 -18.21 -12.32
N VAL A 612 -21.78 -19.16 -12.35
CA VAL A 612 -21.67 -20.21 -11.34
C VAL A 612 -21.27 -19.64 -9.98
N LEU A 613 -20.33 -18.68 -9.96
CA LEU A 613 -19.88 -18.04 -8.72
C LEU A 613 -21.01 -17.18 -8.11
N LEU A 614 -21.69 -16.37 -8.92
CA LEU A 614 -22.80 -15.54 -8.47
C LEU A 614 -23.99 -16.39 -7.97
N ALA A 615 -24.20 -17.57 -8.55
CA ALA A 615 -25.20 -18.52 -8.03
C ALA A 615 -24.86 -18.98 -6.60
N ARG A 616 -23.59 -19.11 -6.25
CA ARG A 616 -23.16 -19.39 -4.86
C ARG A 616 -23.41 -18.20 -3.94
N VAL A 617 -23.13 -16.98 -4.40
CA VAL A 617 -23.42 -15.74 -3.65
C VAL A 617 -24.93 -15.64 -3.35
N ALA A 618 -25.79 -16.00 -4.31
CA ALA A 618 -27.25 -16.04 -4.10
C ALA A 618 -27.65 -17.13 -3.12
N GLN A 619 -27.05 -18.33 -3.18
CA GLN A 619 -27.29 -19.42 -2.23
C GLN A 619 -26.91 -19.05 -0.79
N SER A 620 -25.85 -18.24 -0.60
CA SER A 620 -25.47 -17.72 0.73
C SER A 620 -26.32 -16.53 1.18
N GLN A 621 -27.34 -16.14 0.44
CA GLN A 621 -28.24 -15.00 0.72
C GLN A 621 -27.52 -13.63 0.82
N THR A 622 -26.36 -13.48 0.17
CA THR A 622 -25.57 -12.24 0.19
C THR A 622 -25.65 -11.46 -1.13
N PHE A 623 -26.43 -11.94 -2.09
CA PHE A 623 -26.53 -11.29 -3.41
C PHE A 623 -27.11 -9.87 -3.34
N GLY A 624 -28.14 -9.64 -2.52
CA GLY A 624 -28.71 -8.31 -2.31
C GLY A 624 -27.71 -7.32 -1.71
N GLU A 625 -26.88 -7.78 -0.78
CA GLU A 625 -25.77 -6.96 -0.22
C GLU A 625 -24.73 -6.63 -1.30
N MET A 626 -24.44 -7.55 -2.21
CA MET A 626 -23.53 -7.30 -3.34
C MET A 626 -24.06 -6.19 -4.24
N LEU A 627 -25.34 -6.25 -4.61
CA LEU A 627 -25.96 -5.19 -5.42
C LEU A 627 -25.96 -3.86 -4.69
N HIS A 628 -26.30 -3.85 -3.42
CA HIS A 628 -26.29 -2.63 -2.60
C HIS A 628 -24.91 -1.97 -2.56
N ARG A 629 -23.83 -2.75 -2.46
CA ARG A 629 -22.45 -2.21 -2.49
C ARG A 629 -22.00 -1.73 -3.86
N LEU A 630 -22.65 -2.18 -4.93
CA LEU A 630 -22.42 -1.70 -6.30
C LEU A 630 -23.26 -0.47 -6.65
N GLN A 631 -24.30 -0.17 -5.88
CA GLN A 631 -25.14 1.00 -6.00
C GLN A 631 -24.53 2.22 -5.31
N VAL A 632 -25.06 3.41 -5.61
CA VAL A 632 -24.65 4.68 -4.98
C VAL A 632 -25.81 5.26 -4.18
N SER A 633 -25.44 6.00 -3.13
CA SER A 633 -26.40 6.70 -2.27
C SER A 633 -26.56 8.14 -2.72
N ASP A 634 -27.79 8.65 -2.74
CA ASP A 634 -28.11 10.08 -3.00
C ASP A 634 -27.33 11.00 -2.08
N HIS A 635 -27.11 10.55 -0.84
CA HIS A 635 -26.42 11.36 0.18
C HIS A 635 -24.93 11.54 -0.16
N ASP A 636 -24.27 10.47 -0.61
CA ASP A 636 -22.85 10.53 -0.98
C ASP A 636 -22.67 11.36 -2.24
N LEU A 637 -23.57 11.21 -3.21
CA LEU A 637 -23.56 11.98 -4.44
C LEU A 637 -23.91 13.46 -4.22
N TYR A 638 -24.74 13.80 -3.24
CA TYR A 638 -25.03 15.19 -2.91
C TYR A 638 -23.76 15.96 -2.54
N ALA A 639 -22.90 15.38 -1.70
CA ALA A 639 -21.63 15.99 -1.35
C ALA A 639 -20.72 16.21 -2.56
N LEU A 640 -20.68 15.25 -3.46
CA LEU A 640 -19.91 15.33 -4.71
C LEU A 640 -20.47 16.40 -5.66
N CYS A 641 -21.80 16.43 -5.86
CA CYS A 641 -22.48 17.44 -6.67
C CYS A 641 -22.23 18.86 -6.15
N ALA A 642 -22.27 19.04 -4.82
CA ALA A 642 -21.99 20.33 -4.20
C ALA A 642 -20.54 20.78 -4.41
N GLN A 643 -19.58 19.86 -4.37
CA GLN A 643 -18.16 20.14 -4.60
C GLN A 643 -17.90 20.51 -6.07
N VAL A 644 -18.40 19.71 -7.02
CA VAL A 644 -18.22 19.96 -8.46
C VAL A 644 -18.83 21.32 -8.84
N THR A 645 -20.06 21.59 -8.37
CA THR A 645 -20.76 22.86 -8.66
C THR A 645 -20.09 24.06 -8.03
N SER A 646 -19.41 23.92 -6.87
CA SER A 646 -18.68 25.02 -6.22
C SER A 646 -17.30 25.27 -6.82
N ALA A 647 -16.71 24.30 -7.48
CA ALA A 647 -15.40 24.39 -8.15
C ALA A 647 -15.49 25.06 -9.54
N MET A 648 -16.70 25.23 -10.08
CA MET A 648 -16.92 25.90 -11.36
C MET A 648 -16.75 27.42 -11.19
N PRO A 649 -15.95 28.11 -12.03
CA PRO A 649 -15.85 29.54 -11.97
C PRO A 649 -17.24 30.13 -12.19
N GLU A 650 -17.69 30.98 -11.26
CA GLU A 650 -18.86 31.82 -11.49
C GLU A 650 -18.63 32.57 -12.81
N ALA A 651 -19.49 32.33 -13.79
CA ALA A 651 -19.48 33.15 -14.98
C ALA A 651 -19.62 34.61 -14.50
N GLU A 652 -18.61 35.47 -14.77
CA GLU A 652 -18.62 36.87 -14.44
C GLU A 652 -19.92 37.43 -14.93
N ASN A 653 -20.84 37.71 -13.99
CA ASN A 653 -22.05 38.50 -14.20
C ASN A 653 -21.65 39.96 -14.43
N GLY A 654 -21.02 40.23 -15.58
CA GLY A 654 -20.93 41.55 -16.19
C GLY A 654 -22.27 41.89 -16.79
N GLY A 655 -23.00 42.67 -16.07
CA GLY A 655 -24.22 43.39 -16.34
C GLY A 655 -24.82 43.29 -17.75
N ALA A 656 -25.70 42.34 -17.96
CA ALA A 656 -26.96 42.52 -18.70
C ALA A 656 -27.86 41.39 -18.20
N ALA A 657 -28.90 41.66 -17.50
CA ALA A 657 -29.94 40.71 -17.19
C ALA A 657 -30.30 39.99 -18.49
N PRO A 658 -30.19 38.66 -18.60
CA PRO A 658 -30.72 37.96 -19.75
C PRO A 658 -32.21 38.22 -19.73
N ALA A 659 -32.70 38.81 -20.81
CA ALA A 659 -34.11 38.93 -21.05
C ALA A 659 -34.72 37.54 -20.81
N SER A 660 -35.51 37.42 -19.77
CA SER A 660 -36.28 36.22 -19.50
C SER A 660 -37.13 35.95 -20.74
N ILE A 661 -36.71 35.00 -21.57
CA ILE A 661 -37.61 34.36 -22.52
C ILE A 661 -38.44 33.37 -21.68
N GLY A 662 -39.20 33.93 -20.79
CA GLY A 662 -40.39 33.28 -20.26
C GLY A 662 -41.39 33.33 -21.39
N VAL A 663 -41.56 32.20 -22.09
CA VAL A 663 -42.82 31.97 -22.78
C VAL A 663 -43.87 32.03 -21.69
N ARG A 664 -44.47 33.25 -21.51
CA ARG A 664 -45.74 33.39 -20.80
C ARG A 664 -46.77 32.72 -21.71
N VAL A 665 -46.94 31.44 -21.58
CA VAL A 665 -48.15 30.78 -22.08
C VAL A 665 -49.28 31.36 -21.28
N SER A 666 -50.06 32.24 -21.86
CA SER A 666 -51.22 32.78 -21.19
C SER A 666 -52.23 31.65 -21.03
N GLN A 667 -53.10 31.75 -20.04
CA GLN A 667 -54.19 30.80 -19.85
C GLN A 667 -55.06 30.67 -21.11
N GLN A 668 -55.05 31.71 -21.95
CA GLN A 668 -55.74 31.79 -23.23
C GLN A 668 -55.03 30.95 -24.29
N ASP A 669 -53.70 30.96 -24.35
CA ASP A 669 -52.92 30.15 -25.32
C ASP A 669 -53.07 28.65 -25.06
N ILE A 670 -53.21 28.22 -23.80
CA ILE A 670 -53.50 26.82 -23.44
C ILE A 670 -54.92 26.42 -23.83
N LEU A 671 -55.88 27.35 -23.71
CA LEU A 671 -57.25 27.07 -24.09
C LEU A 671 -57.45 27.05 -25.62
N ASP A 672 -56.72 27.89 -26.36
CA ASP A 672 -56.73 27.91 -27.81
C ASP A 672 -56.04 26.67 -28.40
N ASP A 673 -54.95 26.15 -27.77
CA ASP A 673 -54.28 24.95 -28.17
C ASP A 673 -55.08 23.64 -27.88
N LEU A 674 -55.92 23.70 -26.82
CA LEU A 674 -56.81 22.57 -26.47
C LEU A 674 -58.12 22.51 -27.26
N PHE A 675 -58.55 23.60 -27.86
CA PHE A 675 -59.86 23.71 -28.50
C PHE A 675 -59.85 24.40 -29.87
N GLY A 676 -58.68 24.79 -30.41
CA GLY A 676 -58.54 25.44 -31.73
C GLY A 676 -58.15 24.51 -32.83
N ASP A 677 -58.83 24.56 -33.95
CA ASP A 677 -58.74 23.69 -35.12
C ASP A 677 -57.70 24.15 -36.17
N GLU A 678 -56.53 24.71 -35.79
CA GLU A 678 -55.51 25.06 -36.80
C GLU A 678 -54.09 24.68 -36.35
N ALA A 679 -53.42 23.91 -37.23
CA ALA A 679 -52.06 23.39 -37.06
C ALA A 679 -51.03 24.56 -37.11
N PRO A 680 -50.01 24.60 -36.21
CA PRO A 680 -48.99 25.65 -36.22
C PRO A 680 -48.00 25.42 -37.39
N VAL A 681 -47.71 26.48 -38.11
CA VAL A 681 -46.70 26.58 -39.17
C VAL A 681 -45.34 26.65 -38.50
N ALA A 682 -44.44 25.69 -38.81
CA ALA A 682 -43.08 25.65 -38.33
C ALA A 682 -42.30 26.88 -38.83
N THR A 683 -41.94 27.77 -37.90
CA THR A 683 -41.02 28.87 -38.18
C THR A 683 -39.58 28.42 -37.83
N GLU A 684 -38.71 28.41 -38.82
CA GLU A 684 -37.28 28.14 -38.65
C GLU A 684 -36.65 29.21 -37.72
N MET A 685 -36.02 28.76 -36.66
CA MET A 685 -35.26 29.61 -35.72
C MET A 685 -33.86 29.90 -36.26
N PRO A 686 -33.35 31.12 -36.16
CA PRO A 686 -31.98 31.45 -36.60
C PRO A 686 -30.96 30.77 -35.68
N GLY A 687 -29.94 30.17 -36.32
CA GLY A 687 -28.88 29.48 -35.63
C GLY A 687 -28.18 30.28 -34.52
N THR A 688 -28.20 29.77 -33.35
CA THR A 688 -27.38 30.23 -32.22
C THR A 688 -25.93 29.78 -32.43
N ALA A 689 -25.00 30.71 -32.42
CA ALA A 689 -23.58 30.47 -32.43
C ALA A 689 -23.19 29.61 -31.21
N PRO A 690 -22.22 28.71 -31.30
CA PRO A 690 -21.83 27.88 -30.20
C PRO A 690 -21.20 28.74 -29.10
N VAL A 691 -21.86 28.78 -27.94
CA VAL A 691 -21.27 29.30 -26.70
C VAL A 691 -20.24 28.27 -26.24
N THR A 692 -18.98 28.62 -26.28
CA THR A 692 -17.86 27.84 -25.73
C THR A 692 -17.81 27.96 -24.20
N GLY A 693 -18.87 27.64 -23.51
CA GLY A 693 -18.91 27.41 -22.06
C GLY A 693 -18.89 25.88 -21.84
N LYS A 694 -18.04 25.40 -20.95
CA LYS A 694 -18.08 24.00 -20.55
C LYS A 694 -19.49 23.62 -20.06
N ASP A 695 -20.00 22.49 -20.53
CA ASP A 695 -21.34 22.00 -20.18
C ASP A 695 -21.33 21.45 -18.75
N SER A 696 -21.95 22.16 -17.81
CA SER A 696 -21.95 21.78 -16.39
C SER A 696 -22.59 20.42 -16.10
N ALA A 697 -23.55 20.02 -16.92
CA ALA A 697 -24.18 18.68 -16.82
C ALA A 697 -23.22 17.57 -17.22
N ALA A 698 -22.41 17.80 -18.26
CA ALA A 698 -21.40 16.86 -18.69
C ALA A 698 -20.27 16.68 -17.65
N GLU A 699 -19.78 17.79 -17.06
CA GLU A 699 -18.77 17.74 -16.00
C GLU A 699 -19.28 17.01 -14.75
N LEU A 700 -20.54 17.25 -14.38
CA LEU A 700 -21.15 16.58 -13.23
C LEU A 700 -21.37 15.09 -13.50
N ALA A 701 -21.89 14.72 -14.68
CA ALA A 701 -22.08 13.32 -15.08
C ALA A 701 -20.73 12.57 -15.12
N GLU A 702 -19.68 13.22 -15.63
CA GLU A 702 -18.32 12.64 -15.64
C GLU A 702 -17.81 12.41 -14.21
N ALA A 703 -17.93 13.40 -13.32
CA ALA A 703 -17.45 13.29 -11.94
C ALA A 703 -18.20 12.20 -11.16
N VAL A 704 -19.51 12.11 -11.30
CA VAL A 704 -20.33 11.08 -10.63
C VAL A 704 -20.00 9.69 -11.18
N PHE A 705 -19.92 9.55 -12.50
CA PHE A 705 -19.60 8.26 -13.12
C PHE A 705 -18.20 7.78 -12.73
N ASP A 706 -17.20 8.67 -12.69
CA ASP A 706 -15.84 8.35 -12.26
C ASP A 706 -15.78 7.94 -10.79
N ALA A 707 -16.57 8.60 -9.92
CA ALA A 707 -16.65 8.22 -8.51
C ALA A 707 -17.25 6.81 -8.34
N TRP A 708 -18.29 6.47 -9.12
CA TRP A 708 -18.86 5.13 -9.12
C TRP A 708 -17.88 4.07 -9.66
N VAL A 709 -17.18 4.37 -10.75
CA VAL A 709 -16.12 3.48 -11.29
C VAL A 709 -15.07 3.18 -10.22
N GLU A 710 -14.64 4.20 -9.48
CA GLU A 710 -13.67 4.01 -8.39
C GLU A 710 -14.25 3.18 -7.23
N GLN A 711 -15.52 3.40 -6.86
CA GLN A 711 -16.22 2.58 -5.86
C GLN A 711 -16.26 1.09 -6.28
N VAL A 712 -16.64 0.79 -7.53
CA VAL A 712 -16.66 -0.58 -8.05
C VAL A 712 -15.27 -1.21 -8.07
N ARG A 713 -14.22 -0.45 -8.36
CA ARG A 713 -12.84 -0.94 -8.30
C ARG A 713 -12.38 -1.20 -6.87
N GLN A 714 -12.73 -0.32 -5.95
CA GLN A 714 -12.44 -0.53 -4.52
C GLN A 714 -13.15 -1.77 -3.99
N PHE A 715 -14.41 -1.97 -4.40
CA PHE A 715 -15.17 -3.19 -4.09
C PHE A 715 -14.44 -4.45 -4.57
N ALA A 716 -13.87 -4.44 -5.77
CA ALA A 716 -13.08 -5.57 -6.29
C ALA A 716 -11.74 -5.75 -5.55
N ALA A 717 -11.09 -4.65 -5.14
CA ALA A 717 -9.78 -4.68 -4.49
C ALA A 717 -9.83 -5.03 -3.00
N ASP A 718 -10.99 -4.87 -2.34
CA ASP A 718 -11.15 -5.07 -0.91
C ASP A 718 -11.11 -6.55 -0.50
N ALA A 719 -10.23 -6.89 0.43
CA ALA A 719 -10.04 -8.26 0.92
C ALA A 719 -11.23 -8.77 1.76
N GLU A 720 -11.89 -7.89 2.53
CA GLU A 720 -13.06 -8.25 3.32
C GLU A 720 -14.24 -8.57 2.40
N THR A 721 -14.43 -7.80 1.34
CA THR A 721 -15.44 -8.04 0.30
C THR A 721 -15.25 -9.41 -0.37
N ARG A 722 -14.03 -9.76 -0.76
CA ARG A 722 -13.71 -11.06 -1.35
C ARG A 722 -14.03 -12.22 -0.41
N THR A 723 -13.69 -12.07 0.86
CA THR A 723 -13.96 -13.08 1.89
C THR A 723 -15.46 -13.20 2.16
N PHE A 724 -16.16 -12.07 2.26
CA PHE A 724 -17.59 -12.03 2.54
C PHE A 724 -18.43 -12.72 1.45
N PHE A 725 -18.11 -12.46 0.17
CA PHE A 725 -18.80 -13.08 -0.97
C PHE A 725 -18.20 -14.42 -1.41
N ALA A 726 -17.14 -14.88 -0.77
CA ALA A 726 -16.40 -16.09 -1.15
C ALA A 726 -16.01 -16.12 -2.63
N MET A 727 -15.67 -14.95 -3.20
CA MET A 727 -15.25 -14.81 -4.59
C MET A 727 -13.73 -14.63 -4.67
N PRO A 728 -13.02 -15.42 -5.49
CA PRO A 728 -11.59 -15.22 -5.72
C PRO A 728 -11.33 -13.84 -6.35
N ALA A 729 -10.16 -13.26 -6.07
CA ALA A 729 -9.80 -11.90 -6.49
C ALA A 729 -9.94 -11.68 -8.00
N ARG A 730 -9.43 -12.62 -8.79
CA ARG A 730 -9.46 -12.56 -10.26
C ARG A 730 -10.89 -12.50 -10.81
N GLU A 731 -11.74 -13.37 -10.32
CA GLU A 731 -13.13 -13.48 -10.80
C GLU A 731 -13.97 -12.28 -10.37
N LEU A 732 -13.71 -11.72 -9.18
CA LEU A 732 -14.35 -10.49 -8.73
C LEU A 732 -13.88 -9.29 -9.57
N ASP A 733 -12.57 -9.17 -9.84
CA ASP A 733 -12.02 -8.15 -10.73
C ASP A 733 -12.62 -8.24 -12.14
N GLN A 734 -12.72 -9.46 -12.70
CA GLN A 734 -13.34 -9.70 -14.03
C GLN A 734 -14.82 -9.36 -14.04
N PHE A 735 -15.57 -9.71 -13.00
CA PHE A 735 -16.98 -9.35 -12.86
C PHE A 735 -17.17 -7.84 -12.87
N CYS A 736 -16.43 -7.11 -12.01
CA CYS A 736 -16.51 -5.66 -11.93
C CYS A 736 -16.10 -4.99 -13.26
N HIS A 737 -15.07 -5.50 -13.90
CA HIS A 737 -14.64 -5.03 -15.22
C HIS A 737 -15.74 -5.17 -16.29
N GLU A 738 -16.35 -6.36 -16.41
CA GLU A 738 -17.42 -6.60 -17.38
C GLU A 738 -18.69 -5.78 -17.08
N LEU A 739 -18.97 -5.55 -15.80
CA LEU A 739 -20.06 -4.68 -15.36
C LEU A 739 -19.83 -3.24 -15.82
N LEU A 740 -18.63 -2.69 -15.61
CA LEU A 740 -18.27 -1.33 -16.04
C LEU A 740 -18.31 -1.18 -17.57
N LEU A 741 -17.81 -2.19 -18.31
CA LEU A 741 -17.95 -2.21 -19.78
C LEU A 741 -19.39 -2.21 -20.23
N SER A 742 -20.24 -3.00 -19.59
CA SER A 742 -21.68 -3.03 -19.89
C SER A 742 -22.33 -1.68 -19.60
N ALA A 743 -21.93 -0.97 -18.53
CA ALA A 743 -22.42 0.38 -18.23
C ALA A 743 -22.05 1.39 -19.34
N GLN A 744 -20.83 1.31 -19.86
CA GLN A 744 -20.38 2.15 -20.96
C GLN A 744 -21.14 1.83 -22.24
N ARG A 745 -21.30 0.53 -22.59
CA ARG A 745 -22.07 0.08 -23.75
C ARG A 745 -23.53 0.53 -23.68
N CYS A 746 -24.13 0.46 -22.50
CA CYS A 746 -25.48 0.95 -22.23
C CYS A 746 -25.57 2.48 -22.11
N ARG A 747 -24.46 3.21 -22.28
CA ARG A 747 -24.38 4.68 -22.27
C ARG A 747 -24.93 5.32 -20.98
N VAL A 748 -24.71 4.68 -19.82
CA VAL A 748 -25.23 5.16 -18.52
C VAL A 748 -24.81 6.60 -18.23
N ARG A 749 -23.54 6.96 -18.51
CA ARG A 749 -23.06 8.33 -18.34
C ARG A 749 -23.79 9.33 -19.24
N GLN A 750 -24.04 8.99 -20.50
CA GLN A 750 -24.73 9.87 -21.44
C GLN A 750 -26.20 10.07 -21.04
N GLN A 751 -26.86 9.01 -20.61
CA GLN A 751 -28.22 9.10 -20.07
C GLN A 751 -28.27 10.03 -18.85
N MET A 752 -27.34 9.83 -17.91
CA MET A 752 -27.20 10.70 -16.74
C MET A 752 -26.96 12.16 -17.15
N GLU A 753 -26.11 12.42 -18.15
CA GLU A 753 -25.83 13.76 -18.66
C GLU A 753 -27.11 14.40 -19.26
N GLU A 754 -27.91 13.63 -20.02
CA GLU A 754 -29.19 14.11 -20.58
C GLU A 754 -30.18 14.45 -19.48
N ASP A 755 -30.31 13.59 -18.46
CA ASP A 755 -31.23 13.81 -17.34
C ASP A 755 -30.80 15.03 -16.47
N LEU A 756 -29.49 15.19 -16.23
CA LEU A 756 -28.94 16.35 -15.53
C LEU A 756 -29.10 17.66 -16.34
N ARG A 757 -28.96 17.58 -17.67
CA ARG A 757 -29.19 18.73 -18.56
C ARG A 757 -30.64 19.15 -18.55
N ALA A 758 -31.57 18.18 -18.62
CA ALA A 758 -33.00 18.43 -18.49
C ALA A 758 -33.35 19.04 -17.12
N CYS A 759 -32.69 18.59 -16.05
CA CYS A 759 -32.86 19.14 -14.71
C CYS A 759 -32.39 20.61 -14.63
N SER A 760 -31.30 20.96 -15.31
CA SER A 760 -30.71 22.32 -15.28
C SER A 760 -31.63 23.37 -15.92
N ALA A 761 -32.59 22.94 -16.74
CA ALA A 761 -33.60 23.84 -17.31
C ALA A 761 -34.57 24.41 -16.25
N TYR A 762 -34.63 23.85 -15.04
CA TYR A 762 -35.44 24.34 -13.94
C TYR A 762 -34.70 25.44 -13.14
N SER A 763 -34.55 26.64 -13.70
CA SER A 763 -33.77 27.73 -13.15
C SER A 763 -34.39 28.39 -11.87
N ASN A 764 -35.57 27.95 -11.43
CA ASN A 764 -36.31 28.54 -10.31
C ASN A 764 -36.22 27.74 -9.00
N LEU A 765 -35.41 26.68 -8.94
CA LEU A 765 -35.22 25.93 -7.71
C LEU A 765 -34.16 26.58 -6.82
N GLU A 766 -34.38 26.55 -5.51
CA GLU A 766 -33.33 26.86 -4.53
C GLU A 766 -32.11 25.94 -4.78
N ARG A 767 -30.90 26.47 -4.69
CA ARG A 767 -29.64 25.75 -4.98
C ARG A 767 -29.56 24.39 -4.28
N GLU A 768 -29.96 24.33 -3.01
CA GLU A 768 -29.94 23.10 -2.24
C GLU A 768 -30.88 22.02 -2.81
N ARG A 769 -32.08 22.40 -3.20
CA ARG A 769 -33.07 21.51 -3.82
C ARG A 769 -32.64 21.05 -5.21
N LEU A 770 -31.96 21.92 -5.96
CA LEU A 770 -31.39 21.55 -7.24
C LEU A 770 -30.30 20.50 -7.09
N LEU A 771 -29.39 20.68 -6.13
CA LEU A 771 -28.33 19.72 -5.84
C LEU A 771 -28.88 18.35 -5.41
N TRP A 772 -29.90 18.32 -4.55
CA TRP A 772 -30.57 17.06 -4.18
C TRP A 772 -31.24 16.39 -5.38
N LYS A 773 -31.88 17.13 -6.24
CA LYS A 773 -32.51 16.61 -7.46
C LYS A 773 -31.45 16.06 -8.43
N GLN A 774 -30.33 16.75 -8.58
CA GLN A 774 -29.21 16.30 -9.40
C GLN A 774 -28.58 15.01 -8.85
N ALA A 775 -28.36 14.95 -7.54
CA ALA A 775 -27.84 13.76 -6.88
C ALA A 775 -28.77 12.55 -7.05
N SER A 776 -30.07 12.76 -6.86
CA SER A 776 -31.07 11.69 -7.03
C SER A 776 -31.17 11.19 -8.47
N LEU A 777 -31.16 12.08 -9.47
CA LEU A 777 -31.17 11.67 -10.87
C LEU A 777 -29.89 10.90 -11.27
N ALA A 778 -28.76 11.35 -10.76
CA ALA A 778 -27.50 10.67 -11.01
C ALA A 778 -27.44 9.29 -10.33
N ALA A 779 -27.95 9.17 -9.09
CA ALA A 779 -28.10 7.90 -8.39
C ALA A 779 -29.05 6.97 -9.13
N ASP A 780 -30.20 7.44 -9.56
CA ASP A 780 -31.20 6.65 -10.29
C ASP A 780 -30.63 6.04 -11.58
N ALA A 781 -29.85 6.80 -12.34
CA ALA A 781 -29.22 6.29 -13.56
C ALA A 781 -28.26 5.12 -13.30
N ILE A 782 -27.40 5.25 -12.26
CA ILE A 782 -26.45 4.19 -11.88
C ILE A 782 -27.19 2.99 -11.27
N ASN A 783 -28.07 3.25 -10.30
CA ASN A 783 -28.78 2.19 -9.58
C ASN A 783 -29.71 1.41 -10.51
N ALA A 784 -30.42 2.09 -11.43
CA ALA A 784 -31.20 1.41 -12.46
C ALA A 784 -30.34 0.52 -13.37
N PHE A 785 -29.13 0.95 -13.71
CA PHE A 785 -28.22 0.07 -14.44
C PHE A 785 -27.78 -1.15 -13.60
N VAL A 786 -27.44 -0.98 -12.34
CA VAL A 786 -27.05 -2.10 -11.45
C VAL A 786 -28.21 -3.09 -11.29
N ASP A 787 -29.44 -2.59 -11.15
CA ASP A 787 -30.62 -3.42 -10.94
C ASP A 787 -31.06 -4.17 -12.21
N TRP A 788 -30.90 -3.57 -13.39
CA TRP A 788 -31.50 -4.07 -14.62
C TRP A 788 -30.49 -4.35 -15.74
N LEU A 789 -29.21 -3.99 -15.57
CA LEU A 789 -28.13 -4.21 -16.55
C LEU A 789 -28.46 -3.72 -17.98
N GLY A 790 -29.20 -2.61 -18.09
CA GLY A 790 -29.64 -2.02 -19.35
C GLY A 790 -30.95 -2.57 -19.91
N PHE A 791 -31.69 -3.35 -19.12
CA PHE A 791 -33.00 -3.90 -19.49
C PHE A 791 -34.12 -3.40 -18.57
N ASP A 792 -34.08 -2.16 -18.15
CA ASP A 792 -35.05 -1.57 -17.24
C ASP A 792 -36.46 -1.62 -17.84
N PRO A 793 -37.44 -2.33 -17.23
CA PRO A 793 -38.78 -2.45 -17.74
C PRO A 793 -39.55 -1.13 -17.74
N ARG A 794 -39.07 -0.10 -17.02
CA ARG A 794 -39.71 1.23 -17.01
C ARG A 794 -39.40 2.04 -18.27
N HIS A 795 -38.27 1.77 -18.94
CA HIS A 795 -37.78 2.56 -20.06
C HIS A 795 -37.66 1.75 -21.37
N HIS A 796 -37.77 0.40 -21.33
CA HIS A 796 -37.61 -0.47 -22.48
C HIS A 796 -38.84 -1.34 -22.72
N SER A 797 -39.27 -1.42 -23.97
CA SER A 797 -40.34 -2.31 -24.41
C SER A 797 -39.96 -3.79 -24.25
N GLU A 798 -40.93 -4.70 -24.28
CA GLU A 798 -40.66 -6.14 -24.24
C GLU A 798 -39.79 -6.62 -25.41
N GLN A 799 -39.93 -5.99 -26.58
CA GLN A 799 -39.07 -6.32 -27.72
C GLN A 799 -37.62 -5.99 -27.48
N GLU A 800 -37.31 -4.84 -26.87
CA GLU A 800 -35.95 -4.41 -26.51
C GLU A 800 -35.35 -5.24 -25.35
N ARG A 801 -36.21 -5.79 -24.50
CA ARG A 801 -35.80 -6.68 -23.40
C ARG A 801 -35.78 -8.17 -23.79
N THR A 802 -36.04 -8.50 -25.07
CA THR A 802 -35.98 -9.87 -25.56
C THR A 802 -34.60 -10.23 -26.05
N ILE A 803 -34.00 -11.23 -25.42
CA ILE A 803 -32.68 -11.78 -25.79
C ILE A 803 -32.83 -13.20 -26.34
N ILE A 804 -31.88 -13.66 -27.13
CA ILE A 804 -31.78 -15.08 -27.51
C ILE A 804 -30.92 -15.79 -26.47
N PHE A 805 -31.51 -16.68 -25.70
CA PHE A 805 -30.84 -17.49 -24.71
C PHE A 805 -31.06 -18.98 -24.98
N ARG A 806 -29.97 -19.73 -25.24
CA ARG A 806 -30.02 -21.15 -25.65
C ARG A 806 -30.99 -21.39 -26.83
N ASP A 807 -30.84 -20.61 -27.87
CA ASP A 807 -31.63 -20.66 -29.11
C ASP A 807 -33.14 -20.39 -28.95
N LYS A 808 -33.54 -19.78 -27.82
CA LYS A 808 -34.93 -19.39 -27.56
C LYS A 808 -35.01 -17.91 -27.21
N PRO A 809 -36.04 -17.20 -27.72
CA PRO A 809 -36.31 -15.84 -27.27
C PRO A 809 -36.81 -15.85 -25.82
N VAL A 810 -36.23 -15.02 -25.00
CA VAL A 810 -36.58 -14.83 -23.57
C VAL A 810 -36.73 -13.33 -23.32
N VAL A 811 -37.89 -12.93 -22.81
CA VAL A 811 -38.11 -11.56 -22.32
C VAL A 811 -37.54 -11.47 -20.94
N LEU A 812 -36.56 -10.56 -20.74
CA LEU A 812 -35.98 -10.28 -19.45
C LEU A 812 -36.92 -9.36 -18.66
N PHE A 813 -37.02 -9.63 -17.36
CA PHE A 813 -37.83 -8.85 -16.43
C PHE A 813 -39.25 -8.58 -16.96
N PRO A 814 -40.04 -9.65 -17.27
CA PRO A 814 -41.37 -9.48 -17.78
C PRO A 814 -42.21 -8.66 -16.83
N ALA A 815 -43.07 -7.81 -17.39
CA ALA A 815 -44.02 -7.06 -16.59
C ALA A 815 -44.94 -8.02 -15.83
N VAL A 816 -45.12 -7.79 -14.54
CA VAL A 816 -46.13 -8.48 -13.77
C VAL A 816 -47.47 -7.99 -14.32
N SER A 817 -48.22 -8.85 -14.99
CA SER A 817 -49.54 -8.49 -15.47
C SER A 817 -50.42 -8.15 -14.27
N ASP A 818 -50.90 -6.92 -14.21
CA ASP A 818 -51.93 -6.55 -13.23
C ASP A 818 -53.11 -7.52 -13.38
N PRO A 819 -53.52 -8.20 -12.33
CA PRO A 819 -54.67 -9.05 -12.41
C PRO A 819 -55.88 -8.18 -12.75
N VAL A 820 -56.58 -8.56 -13.84
CA VAL A 820 -57.87 -7.91 -14.20
C VAL A 820 -58.88 -8.32 -13.11
N GLY A 821 -59.05 -7.46 -12.10
CA GLY A 821 -59.93 -7.71 -10.94
C GLY A 821 -59.30 -7.33 -9.60
N GLU A 822 -60.00 -7.63 -8.49
CA GLU A 822 -59.46 -7.42 -7.14
C GLU A 822 -58.22 -8.29 -6.95
N PRO A 823 -57.12 -7.74 -6.40
CA PRO A 823 -55.90 -8.50 -6.16
C PRO A 823 -56.18 -9.62 -5.15
N LEU A 824 -56.16 -10.86 -5.59
CA LEU A 824 -56.23 -12.03 -4.74
C LEU A 824 -54.81 -12.47 -4.38
N ILE A 825 -54.57 -12.58 -3.10
CA ILE A 825 -53.32 -13.21 -2.61
C ILE A 825 -53.44 -14.70 -2.93
N GLY A 826 -52.57 -15.20 -3.80
CA GLY A 826 -52.52 -16.61 -4.14
C GLY A 826 -52.12 -17.46 -2.96
N GLU A 827 -52.55 -18.74 -2.90
CA GLU A 827 -52.15 -19.69 -1.84
C GLU A 827 -50.66 -20.01 -1.87
N VAL A 828 -49.95 -19.73 -2.94
CA VAL A 828 -48.50 -19.91 -3.09
C VAL A 828 -47.88 -18.59 -3.54
N GLU A 829 -46.90 -18.09 -2.81
CA GLU A 829 -46.12 -16.91 -3.21
C GLU A 829 -45.41 -17.17 -4.54
N ALA A 830 -45.60 -16.26 -5.50
CA ALA A 830 -44.86 -16.33 -6.75
C ALA A 830 -43.39 -16.09 -6.45
N PRO A 831 -42.45 -16.95 -6.93
CA PRO A 831 -41.02 -16.80 -6.66
C PRO A 831 -40.42 -15.64 -7.50
N TYR A 832 -40.88 -14.41 -7.25
CA TYR A 832 -40.50 -13.22 -8.01
C TYR A 832 -39.00 -12.94 -7.88
N ASP A 833 -38.43 -13.04 -6.70
CA ASP A 833 -37.02 -12.90 -6.40
C ASP A 833 -36.14 -13.86 -7.21
N ARG A 834 -36.56 -15.13 -7.29
CA ARG A 834 -35.86 -16.15 -8.08
C ARG A 834 -35.94 -15.86 -9.58
N GLN A 835 -37.06 -15.37 -10.07
CA GLN A 835 -37.24 -15.04 -11.50
C GLN A 835 -36.38 -13.82 -11.83
N TRP A 836 -36.48 -12.76 -11.04
CA TRP A 836 -35.67 -11.55 -11.20
C TRP A 836 -34.18 -11.84 -11.18
N TYR A 837 -33.70 -12.61 -10.22
CA TYR A 837 -32.32 -13.03 -10.13
C TYR A 837 -31.87 -13.83 -11.37
N THR A 838 -32.72 -14.73 -11.86
CA THR A 838 -32.41 -15.52 -13.04
C THR A 838 -32.29 -14.63 -14.27
N ASP A 839 -33.15 -13.63 -14.40
CA ASP A 839 -33.14 -12.68 -15.53
C ASP A 839 -31.94 -11.73 -15.39
N TRP A 840 -31.57 -11.34 -14.19
CA TRP A 840 -30.38 -10.56 -13.94
C TRP A 840 -29.09 -11.31 -14.36
N LEU A 841 -28.97 -12.59 -14.04
CA LEU A 841 -27.86 -13.41 -14.53
C LEU A 841 -27.85 -13.56 -16.04
N ARG A 842 -29.05 -13.74 -16.68
CA ARG A 842 -29.15 -13.79 -18.14
C ARG A 842 -28.73 -12.47 -18.77
N ALA A 843 -29.17 -11.36 -18.22
CA ALA A 843 -28.77 -10.02 -18.63
C ALA A 843 -27.26 -9.82 -18.54
N LEU A 844 -26.64 -10.25 -17.43
CA LEU A 844 -25.18 -10.19 -17.24
C LEU A 844 -24.45 -11.04 -18.29
N MET A 845 -24.86 -12.29 -18.48
CA MET A 845 -24.23 -13.18 -19.47
C MET A 845 -24.36 -12.62 -20.90
N HIS A 846 -25.52 -12.08 -21.22
CA HIS A 846 -25.77 -11.42 -22.52
C HIS A 846 -24.88 -10.17 -22.64
N GLY A 847 -24.80 -9.35 -21.58
CA GLY A 847 -23.98 -8.15 -21.53
C GLY A 847 -22.47 -8.44 -21.75
N ILE A 848 -21.92 -9.46 -21.08
CA ILE A 848 -20.53 -9.89 -21.25
C ILE A 848 -20.25 -10.33 -22.69
N THR A 849 -21.16 -11.09 -23.30
CA THR A 849 -21.03 -11.51 -24.72
C THR A 849 -21.20 -10.35 -25.68
N ALA A 850 -22.12 -9.43 -25.41
CA ALA A 850 -22.34 -8.25 -26.24
C ALA A 850 -21.18 -7.22 -26.13
N ASN A 851 -20.40 -7.25 -25.05
CA ASN A 851 -19.20 -6.44 -24.89
C ASN A 851 -18.11 -6.77 -25.94
N VAL A 852 -18.18 -7.94 -26.62
CA VAL A 852 -17.28 -8.29 -27.74
C VAL A 852 -17.45 -7.35 -28.92
N ASP A 853 -18.70 -6.98 -29.21
CA ASP A 853 -19.06 -6.14 -30.35
C ASP A 853 -19.11 -4.64 -29.96
N PHE A 854 -18.89 -4.33 -28.67
CA PHE A 854 -18.81 -2.97 -28.22
C PHE A 854 -17.42 -2.39 -28.52
N ASP A 855 -17.37 -1.71 -29.68
CA ASP A 855 -16.29 -0.79 -29.98
C ASP A 855 -16.44 0.41 -29.04
N GLY A 856 -15.94 0.28 -27.82
CA GLY A 856 -15.91 1.36 -26.84
C GLY A 856 -15.08 2.52 -27.37
N GLN A 857 -15.62 3.29 -28.30
CA GLN A 857 -15.02 4.21 -29.24
C GLN A 857 -14.01 3.50 -30.16
N GLN A 858 -14.32 3.39 -31.42
CA GLN A 858 -13.47 2.82 -32.47
C GLN A 858 -12.04 3.27 -32.28
N ILE A 859 -11.13 2.36 -31.98
CA ILE A 859 -9.70 2.61 -32.21
C ILE A 859 -9.52 2.73 -33.72
N ARG A 860 -9.76 3.93 -34.23
CA ARG A 860 -9.75 4.21 -35.67
C ARG A 860 -8.34 4.27 -36.24
N ASN A 861 -7.31 4.29 -35.35
CA ASN A 861 -5.92 4.39 -35.76
C ASN A 861 -5.24 3.00 -35.70
N PRO A 862 -5.00 2.33 -36.85
CA PRO A 862 -4.34 1.03 -36.90
C PRO A 862 -2.93 1.03 -36.25
N GLN A 863 -2.24 2.17 -36.28
CA GLN A 863 -0.91 2.31 -35.66
C GLN A 863 -1.03 2.26 -34.13
N GLN A 864 -2.04 2.90 -33.55
CA GLN A 864 -2.27 2.89 -32.11
C GLN A 864 -2.75 1.51 -31.63
N ASN A 865 -3.57 0.81 -32.41
CA ASN A 865 -3.98 -0.57 -32.10
C ASN A 865 -2.79 -1.54 -32.12
N LYS A 866 -1.89 -1.39 -33.11
CA LYS A 866 -0.65 -2.16 -33.19
C LYS A 866 0.27 -1.85 -32.02
N ARG A 867 0.42 -0.57 -31.64
CA ARG A 867 1.22 -0.17 -30.48
C ARG A 867 0.66 -0.77 -29.19
N LEU A 868 -0.66 -0.79 -29.03
CA LEU A 868 -1.31 -1.46 -27.91
C LEU A 868 -1.08 -2.98 -27.92
N TYR A 869 -1.17 -3.61 -29.10
CA TYR A 869 -0.85 -5.02 -29.25
C TYR A 869 0.57 -5.36 -28.77
N ASP A 870 1.57 -4.57 -29.21
CA ASP A 870 2.98 -4.77 -28.84
C ASP A 870 3.18 -4.63 -27.31
N ILE A 871 2.49 -3.65 -26.68
CA ILE A 871 2.45 -3.49 -25.24
C ILE A 871 1.86 -4.73 -24.57
N LEU A 872 0.67 -5.18 -24.98
CA LEU A 872 -0.02 -6.33 -24.39
C LEU A 872 0.78 -7.64 -24.53
N GLN A 873 1.46 -7.84 -25.67
CA GLN A 873 2.28 -9.04 -25.89
C GLN A 873 3.44 -9.13 -24.87
N ALA A 874 3.99 -8.01 -24.44
CA ALA A 874 5.07 -7.99 -23.44
C ALA A 874 4.61 -8.49 -22.05
N PHE A 875 3.31 -8.38 -21.74
CA PHE A 875 2.74 -8.88 -20.48
C PHE A 875 2.30 -10.35 -20.56
N LYS A 876 2.15 -10.93 -21.75
CA LYS A 876 1.76 -12.35 -21.93
C LYS A 876 2.94 -13.32 -21.83
N GLY A 877 4.15 -12.84 -21.90
CA GLY A 877 5.40 -13.62 -21.89
C GLY A 877 6.33 -13.11 -20.83
#